data_435918323c5a980373315f7183289ae9
#
_entry.id   435918323c5a980373315f7183289ae9
#
_cell.length_a   1.000
_cell.length_b   1.000
_cell.length_c   1.000
_cell.angle_alpha   90.00
_cell.angle_beta   90.00
_cell.angle_gamma   90.00
#
_symmetry.space_group_name_H-M   'P 1'
#
loop_
_entity.id
_entity.type
_entity.pdbx_description
1 polymer ?
#
loop_
_entity_poly.entity_id
_entity_poly.type
_entity_poly.pdbx_seq_one_letter_code
_entity_poly.pdbx_strand_id
1 'polypeptide(L)'
;MSRLHFTLEREATGSKARAATFQTRHGPVQTPVFMPVGTQATVKSQTVETLKAAGASVLLANTYHLLLRPGPEVFQRFGGIHRFMQWDRPVLTDSGGFQIFSLPGERALNEEGARFRSYVNGDLHLLSPESSIAMQQVIGSDIMMALDQCIPSTAPHAEAAVAMELTHRWARRSLAARGDAPAALFGIVQGACHRDLREKSAAFLRQLPFDGLAIGGLAVGETQAQRYEFTGLVTDHLPKNLPRYLMGVGTPIDILEAVHRGVDMFDCIIPSQLAQRGVAFTARGRLQVRRSVHKLSEAPLEAGCPCPTCQTYSRAYLHHLVKADEVLGWHLLGVHNFSFYHRLMRELRESILADRFAALYEAKRHELGGSDDEEVVHPVKKRAPVRLRQLGDYEVVTSPQGFANIRQRSSGEVMHAVSRPSDEAQALYVEQSRLAERLRAQPDDTDELVVWDVGLGAAANAMAALQCGEQTLDREGAAAVRPLRLVSFELDLDPLRLALRFASHFPSLHHGAPHALLESGRWAHASGRLHWQLHHGDFLGFLESSPAPDLIFYDPFSAKTDTGLWTPAVFARIFQHGRPKPAELYTYSAATAVRVALLTAGFFVAEGVGTGPKATTTVAYTRRPGTAEPAGRPRLLGAEWLARWRRSDSKFPPGLADSDKPAFAQRLEAHPQFGG
;
A
#
# COMPACT_ATOMS: atom_id res chain seq x y z
N MET A 1 11.80 -11.50 37.81
CA MET A 1 11.33 -12.84 37.40
C MET A 1 10.51 -12.65 36.14
N SER A 2 10.61 -13.59 35.17
CA SER A 2 9.79 -13.53 33.93
C SER A 2 8.31 -13.66 34.25
N ARG A 3 7.46 -12.90 33.51
CA ARG A 3 6.00 -12.95 33.68
C ARG A 3 5.35 -14.19 33.03
N LEU A 4 6.12 -14.97 32.25
CA LEU A 4 5.60 -16.10 31.49
C LEU A 4 5.81 -17.47 32.16
N HIS A 5 6.66 -17.58 33.21
CA HIS A 5 6.99 -18.87 33.85
C HIS A 5 7.30 -19.97 32.80
N PHE A 6 8.31 -19.70 31.96
CA PHE A 6 8.69 -20.60 30.87
C PHE A 6 9.34 -21.89 31.44
N THR A 7 8.79 -23.03 31.06
CA THR A 7 9.28 -24.36 31.43
C THR A 7 9.68 -25.12 30.17
N LEU A 8 10.99 -25.37 30.04
CA LEU A 8 11.52 -26.26 29.00
C LEU A 8 11.26 -27.72 29.43
N GLU A 9 10.48 -28.42 28.62
CA GLU A 9 10.10 -29.82 28.89
C GLU A 9 11.08 -30.80 28.26
N ARG A 10 11.52 -30.53 27.01
CA ARG A 10 12.48 -31.38 26.31
C ARG A 10 13.22 -30.64 25.20
N GLU A 11 14.48 -30.98 24.99
CA GLU A 11 15.27 -30.72 23.77
C GLU A 11 15.43 -32.02 22.99
N ALA A 12 15.29 -31.99 21.66
CA ALA A 12 15.42 -33.17 20.81
C ALA A 12 16.90 -33.57 20.63
N THR A 13 17.19 -34.87 20.67
CA THR A 13 18.53 -35.38 20.37
C THR A 13 18.89 -35.11 18.89
N GLY A 14 20.11 -34.59 18.65
CA GLY A 14 20.61 -34.30 17.29
C GLY A 14 19.99 -33.06 16.64
N SER A 15 19.25 -32.23 17.40
CA SER A 15 18.63 -31.00 16.93
C SER A 15 18.56 -29.97 18.07
N LYS A 16 18.38 -28.68 17.71
CA LYS A 16 18.08 -27.61 18.69
C LYS A 16 16.56 -27.48 18.95
N ALA A 17 15.73 -28.34 18.32
CA ALA A 17 14.30 -28.34 18.49
C ALA A 17 13.92 -28.59 19.97
N ARG A 18 12.98 -27.83 20.47
CA ARG A 18 12.59 -27.91 21.88
C ARG A 18 11.08 -27.79 22.07
N ALA A 19 10.55 -28.53 23.03
CA ALA A 19 9.19 -28.42 23.51
C ALA A 19 9.18 -27.73 24.86
N ALA A 20 8.34 -26.74 25.03
CA ALA A 20 8.19 -25.98 26.26
C ALA A 20 6.75 -25.56 26.51
N THR A 21 6.44 -25.14 27.72
CA THR A 21 5.17 -24.49 28.08
C THR A 21 5.44 -23.21 28.88
N PHE A 22 4.68 -22.16 28.60
CA PHE A 22 4.69 -20.97 29.42
C PHE A 22 3.26 -20.49 29.72
N GLN A 23 3.12 -19.73 30.81
CA GLN A 23 1.82 -19.24 31.29
C GLN A 23 1.61 -17.81 30.87
N THR A 24 0.41 -17.48 30.40
CA THR A 24 -0.06 -16.12 30.17
C THR A 24 -1.28 -15.83 31.04
N ARG A 25 -1.79 -14.60 31.01
CA ARG A 25 -3.01 -14.24 31.75
C ARG A 25 -4.26 -14.96 31.22
N HIS A 26 -4.28 -15.36 29.95
CA HIS A 26 -5.40 -16.03 29.29
C HIS A 26 -5.12 -17.51 28.99
N GLY A 27 -4.21 -18.12 29.73
CA GLY A 27 -3.95 -19.56 29.68
C GLY A 27 -2.53 -19.94 29.25
N PRO A 28 -2.24 -21.25 29.27
CA PRO A 28 -0.93 -21.78 28.90
C PRO A 28 -0.73 -21.77 27.39
N VAL A 29 0.53 -21.61 26.98
CA VAL A 29 0.98 -21.74 25.60
C VAL A 29 2.01 -22.86 25.50
N GLN A 30 1.71 -23.86 24.69
CA GLN A 30 2.62 -24.97 24.38
C GLN A 30 3.39 -24.66 23.11
N THR A 31 4.70 -24.85 23.13
CA THR A 31 5.58 -24.62 21.97
C THR A 31 6.16 -25.92 21.42
N PRO A 32 6.54 -25.95 20.13
CA PRO A 32 6.43 -24.88 19.16
C PRO A 32 4.98 -24.51 18.84
N VAL A 33 4.72 -23.20 18.52
CA VAL A 33 3.38 -22.68 18.28
C VAL A 33 3.33 -21.74 17.09
N PHE A 34 2.26 -21.82 16.30
CA PHE A 34 1.93 -20.89 15.22
C PHE A 34 0.80 -19.97 15.64
N MET A 35 0.94 -18.67 15.40
CA MET A 35 -0.02 -17.63 15.74
C MET A 35 -0.70 -17.11 14.46
N PRO A 36 -1.98 -17.40 14.21
CA PRO A 36 -2.73 -16.75 13.15
C PRO A 36 -2.74 -15.23 13.32
N VAL A 37 -2.59 -14.50 12.19
CA VAL A 37 -2.49 -13.04 12.22
C VAL A 37 -3.87 -12.42 12.10
N GLY A 38 -4.31 -11.78 13.17
CA GLY A 38 -5.55 -11.02 13.29
C GLY A 38 -5.32 -9.52 13.19
N THR A 39 -4.91 -9.02 12.02
CA THR A 39 -4.44 -7.65 11.78
C THR A 39 -5.36 -6.57 12.34
N GLN A 40 -6.67 -6.70 12.18
CA GLN A 40 -7.68 -5.73 12.63
C GLN A 40 -8.68 -6.37 13.62
N ALA A 41 -8.17 -7.04 14.64
CA ALA A 41 -8.95 -7.85 15.57
C ALA A 41 -9.77 -8.95 14.87
N THR A 42 -9.30 -9.44 13.72
CA THR A 42 -9.90 -10.55 13.00
C THR A 42 -8.87 -11.24 12.12
N VAL A 43 -8.85 -12.56 12.10
CA VAL A 43 -8.13 -13.34 11.09
C VAL A 43 -9.02 -13.39 9.84
N LYS A 44 -8.49 -12.95 8.70
CA LYS A 44 -9.28 -12.78 7.47
C LYS A 44 -10.11 -14.01 7.13
N SER A 45 -11.41 -13.80 6.94
CA SER A 45 -12.40 -14.82 6.57
C SER A 45 -12.52 -15.97 7.58
N GLN A 46 -12.11 -15.78 8.85
CA GLN A 46 -12.25 -16.80 9.89
C GLN A 46 -13.04 -16.26 11.09
N THR A 47 -13.94 -17.08 11.62
CA THR A 47 -14.57 -16.81 12.92
C THR A 47 -13.69 -17.29 14.08
N VAL A 48 -13.96 -16.82 15.28
CA VAL A 48 -13.27 -17.28 16.50
C VAL A 48 -13.46 -18.79 16.70
N GLU A 49 -14.66 -19.28 16.46
CA GLU A 49 -15.01 -20.71 16.57
C GLU A 49 -14.20 -21.56 15.61
N THR A 50 -14.06 -21.13 14.34
CA THR A 50 -13.27 -21.87 13.35
C THR A 50 -11.80 -21.92 13.71
N LEU A 51 -11.24 -20.82 14.26
CA LEU A 51 -9.86 -20.77 14.72
C LEU A 51 -9.63 -21.68 15.92
N LYS A 52 -10.54 -21.68 16.89
CA LYS A 52 -10.50 -22.56 18.06
C LYS A 52 -10.59 -24.03 17.64
N ALA A 53 -11.49 -24.36 16.73
CA ALA A 53 -11.66 -25.72 16.19
C ALA A 53 -10.44 -26.18 15.38
N ALA A 54 -9.78 -25.28 14.67
CA ALA A 54 -8.52 -25.57 13.97
C ALA A 54 -7.33 -25.79 14.93
N GLY A 55 -7.46 -25.42 16.22
CA GLY A 55 -6.43 -25.61 17.24
C GLY A 55 -5.59 -24.38 17.54
N ALA A 56 -5.98 -23.20 17.11
CA ALA A 56 -5.28 -21.95 17.44
C ALA A 56 -5.31 -21.71 18.96
N SER A 57 -4.14 -21.58 19.58
CA SER A 57 -3.98 -21.33 21.02
C SER A 57 -3.56 -19.91 21.33
N VAL A 58 -2.99 -19.20 20.37
CA VAL A 58 -2.54 -17.81 20.48
C VAL A 58 -2.88 -17.10 19.17
N LEU A 59 -3.27 -15.83 19.21
CA LEU A 59 -3.39 -14.97 18.04
C LEU A 59 -2.34 -13.86 18.08
N LEU A 60 -1.94 -13.37 16.91
CA LEU A 60 -1.20 -12.12 16.77
C LEU A 60 -2.16 -11.02 16.29
N ALA A 61 -2.07 -9.83 16.90
CA ALA A 61 -2.78 -8.63 16.45
C ALA A 61 -1.78 -7.48 16.19
N ASN A 62 -2.12 -6.59 15.26
CA ASN A 62 -1.19 -5.54 14.83
C ASN A 62 -1.51 -4.20 15.50
N THR A 63 -0.62 -3.73 16.35
CA THR A 63 -0.76 -2.48 17.13
C THR A 63 -1.00 -1.27 16.24
N TYR A 64 -0.23 -1.12 15.15
CA TYR A 64 -0.37 -0.02 14.20
C TYR A 64 -1.79 0.07 13.61
N HIS A 65 -2.33 -1.04 13.14
CA HIS A 65 -3.66 -1.05 12.54
C HIS A 65 -4.76 -0.81 13.56
N LEU A 66 -4.62 -1.37 14.77
CA LEU A 66 -5.60 -1.22 15.84
C LEU A 66 -5.58 0.17 16.48
N LEU A 67 -4.42 0.84 16.48
CA LEU A 67 -4.30 2.25 16.85
C LEU A 67 -5.13 3.14 15.93
N LEU A 68 -5.08 2.90 14.62
CA LEU A 68 -5.77 3.70 13.62
C LEU A 68 -7.24 3.34 13.49
N ARG A 69 -7.59 2.05 13.64
CA ARG A 69 -8.96 1.54 13.55
C ARG A 69 -9.08 0.21 14.31
N PRO A 70 -9.93 0.08 15.33
CA PRO A 70 -11.00 1.00 15.72
C PRO A 70 -10.56 2.20 16.57
N GLY A 71 -9.31 2.25 17.06
CA GLY A 71 -8.80 3.27 17.97
C GLY A 71 -8.76 2.81 19.44
N PRO A 72 -7.96 3.50 20.28
CA PRO A 72 -7.76 3.11 21.68
C PRO A 72 -9.05 3.21 22.52
N GLU A 73 -9.93 4.17 22.25
CA GLU A 73 -11.17 4.40 22.97
C GLU A 73 -12.13 3.19 22.92
N VAL A 74 -12.13 2.46 21.79
CA VAL A 74 -12.95 1.24 21.66
C VAL A 74 -12.42 0.16 22.57
N PHE A 75 -11.11 -0.10 22.59
CA PHE A 75 -10.54 -1.11 23.47
C PHE A 75 -10.69 -0.76 24.95
N GLN A 76 -10.56 0.52 25.31
CA GLN A 76 -10.84 1.00 26.67
C GLN A 76 -12.30 0.73 27.06
N ARG A 77 -13.24 1.04 26.17
CA ARG A 77 -14.68 0.82 26.40
C ARG A 77 -15.04 -0.66 26.58
N PHE A 78 -14.43 -1.53 25.77
CA PHE A 78 -14.70 -2.97 25.80
C PHE A 78 -13.82 -3.74 26.82
N GLY A 79 -12.82 -3.12 27.42
CA GLY A 79 -11.90 -3.77 28.34
C GLY A 79 -10.90 -4.70 27.64
N GLY A 80 -10.48 -4.33 26.42
CA GLY A 80 -9.44 -5.01 25.65
C GLY A 80 -9.96 -5.86 24.49
N ILE A 81 -9.01 -6.39 23.70
CA ILE A 81 -9.25 -7.14 22.46
C ILE A 81 -9.98 -8.46 22.73
N HIS A 82 -9.72 -9.11 23.86
CA HIS A 82 -10.34 -10.40 24.21
C HIS A 82 -11.86 -10.29 24.27
N ARG A 83 -12.37 -9.30 24.97
CA ARG A 83 -13.82 -9.04 25.04
C ARG A 83 -14.36 -8.47 23.72
N PHE A 84 -13.59 -7.63 23.05
CA PHE A 84 -14.01 -7.00 21.80
C PHE A 84 -14.24 -8.04 20.70
N MET A 85 -13.34 -9.02 20.52
CA MET A 85 -13.44 -10.04 19.49
C MET A 85 -13.96 -11.40 19.98
N GLN A 86 -14.30 -11.53 21.27
CA GLN A 86 -14.76 -12.79 21.92
C GLN A 86 -13.70 -13.90 21.85
N TRP A 87 -12.41 -13.54 22.01
CA TRP A 87 -11.30 -14.46 22.06
C TRP A 87 -10.82 -14.63 23.49
N ASP A 88 -10.90 -15.86 24.03
CA ASP A 88 -10.62 -16.19 25.44
C ASP A 88 -9.21 -16.77 25.68
N ARG A 89 -8.36 -16.78 24.63
CA ARG A 89 -6.99 -17.32 24.67
C ARG A 89 -5.96 -16.20 24.51
N PRO A 90 -4.66 -16.49 24.73
CA PRO A 90 -3.60 -15.48 24.61
C PRO A 90 -3.61 -14.68 23.31
N VAL A 91 -3.19 -13.43 23.43
CA VAL A 91 -2.93 -12.52 22.30
C VAL A 91 -1.54 -11.93 22.44
N LEU A 92 -0.75 -12.03 21.37
CA LEU A 92 0.49 -11.27 21.18
C LEU A 92 0.18 -10.07 20.27
N THR A 93 0.68 -8.89 20.62
CA THR A 93 0.66 -7.73 19.72
C THR A 93 2.07 -7.42 19.23
N ASP A 94 2.18 -7.09 17.93
CA ASP A 94 3.43 -6.52 17.41
C ASP A 94 3.65 -5.10 17.95
N SER A 95 4.84 -4.53 17.66
CA SER A 95 5.19 -3.17 18.10
C SER A 95 4.59 -2.06 17.22
N GLY A 96 4.17 -2.37 15.99
CA GLY A 96 3.81 -1.41 14.95
C GLY A 96 4.99 -0.95 14.07
N GLY A 97 6.23 -1.28 14.44
CA GLY A 97 7.44 -0.84 13.72
C GLY A 97 7.53 -1.35 12.27
N PHE A 98 7.15 -2.62 12.05
CA PHE A 98 7.18 -3.21 10.70
C PHE A 98 6.21 -2.53 9.73
N GLN A 99 5.00 -2.13 10.16
CA GLN A 99 4.02 -1.46 9.32
C GLN A 99 4.54 -0.09 8.87
N ILE A 100 5.24 0.63 9.73
CA ILE A 100 5.90 1.89 9.37
C ILE A 100 6.99 1.68 8.31
N PHE A 101 7.73 0.56 8.39
CA PHE A 101 8.71 0.19 7.39
C PHE A 101 8.07 -0.24 6.05
N SER A 102 7.01 -1.06 6.10
CA SER A 102 6.47 -1.78 4.94
C SER A 102 5.38 -1.02 4.18
N LEU A 103 4.65 -0.12 4.85
CA LEU A 103 3.57 0.62 4.21
C LEU A 103 4.12 1.87 3.50
N PRO A 104 3.62 2.19 2.30
CA PRO A 104 4.00 3.41 1.61
C PRO A 104 3.46 4.64 2.34
N GLY A 105 4.22 5.73 2.39
CA GLY A 105 3.84 7.01 2.99
C GLY A 105 5.04 7.82 3.48
N GLU A 106 4.83 9.11 3.71
CA GLU A 106 5.82 9.96 4.36
C GLU A 106 6.06 9.47 5.78
N ARG A 107 7.31 9.21 6.10
CA ARG A 107 7.74 8.79 7.43
C ARG A 107 9.06 9.45 7.80
N ALA A 108 9.17 9.87 9.03
CA ALA A 108 10.43 10.32 9.62
C ALA A 108 10.71 9.49 10.86
N LEU A 109 11.86 8.83 10.89
CA LEU A 109 12.35 8.10 12.05
C LEU A 109 13.48 8.91 12.70
N ASN A 110 13.40 9.03 14.02
CA ASN A 110 14.43 9.65 14.82
C ASN A 110 14.50 8.98 16.20
N GLU A 111 15.28 9.53 17.13
CA GLU A 111 15.40 8.99 18.49
C GLU A 111 14.06 8.98 19.26
N GLU A 112 13.18 9.93 19.00
CA GLU A 112 11.87 10.03 19.65
C GLU A 112 10.97 8.86 19.29
N GLY A 113 10.91 8.52 17.99
CA GLY A 113 10.03 7.51 17.44
C GLY A 113 9.89 7.62 15.92
N ALA A 114 8.78 7.10 15.41
CA ALA A 114 8.41 7.17 14.01
C ALA A 114 7.18 8.04 13.82
N ARG A 115 7.33 9.12 13.06
CA ARG A 115 6.22 9.98 12.62
C ARG A 115 5.70 9.50 11.29
N PHE A 116 4.40 9.35 11.17
CA PHE A 116 3.75 8.87 9.94
C PHE A 116 2.33 9.45 9.81
N ARG A 117 1.83 9.50 8.57
CA ARG A 117 0.43 9.84 8.31
C ARG A 117 -0.44 8.58 8.29
N SER A 118 -1.57 8.66 8.96
CA SER A 118 -2.60 7.59 8.96
C SER A 118 -3.14 7.38 7.55
N TYR A 119 -3.16 6.13 7.11
CA TYR A 119 -3.83 5.76 5.84
C TYR A 119 -5.36 5.77 5.93
N VAL A 120 -5.92 5.99 7.13
CA VAL A 120 -7.38 6.01 7.36
C VAL A 120 -7.95 7.40 7.14
N ASN A 121 -7.29 8.43 7.69
CA ASN A 121 -7.82 9.81 7.72
C ASN A 121 -6.75 10.88 7.45
N GLY A 122 -5.50 10.50 7.19
CA GLY A 122 -4.41 11.43 6.91
C GLY A 122 -3.78 12.08 8.14
N ASP A 123 -4.27 11.85 9.35
CA ASP A 123 -3.74 12.45 10.57
C ASP A 123 -2.29 12.09 10.82
N LEU A 124 -1.53 13.03 11.37
CA LEU A 124 -0.14 12.81 11.75
C LEU A 124 -0.06 12.11 13.11
N HIS A 125 0.61 10.98 13.14
CA HIS A 125 0.85 10.20 14.36
C HIS A 125 2.34 10.10 14.67
N LEU A 126 2.65 10.00 15.97
CA LEU A 126 3.96 9.62 16.47
C LEU A 126 3.84 8.27 17.20
N LEU A 127 4.51 7.26 16.67
CA LEU A 127 4.69 5.99 17.37
C LEU A 127 6.07 5.98 18.01
N SER A 128 6.12 6.24 19.32
CA SER A 128 7.32 6.11 20.15
C SER A 128 7.31 4.76 20.88
N PRO A 129 8.43 4.32 21.49
CA PRO A 129 8.43 3.16 22.36
C PRO A 129 7.35 3.23 23.46
N GLU A 130 7.16 4.39 24.05
CA GLU A 130 6.17 4.63 25.10
C GLU A 130 4.74 4.52 24.57
N SER A 131 4.42 5.18 23.45
CA SER A 131 3.08 5.15 22.89
C SER A 131 2.73 3.78 22.31
N SER A 132 3.71 3.03 21.77
CA SER A 132 3.51 1.66 21.32
C SER A 132 3.15 0.75 22.50
N ILE A 133 3.90 0.80 23.60
CA ILE A 133 3.61 0.02 24.82
C ILE A 133 2.25 0.43 25.39
N ALA A 134 1.96 1.72 25.51
CA ALA A 134 0.67 2.21 26.00
C ALA A 134 -0.50 1.66 25.16
N MET A 135 -0.39 1.66 23.84
CA MET A 135 -1.42 1.12 22.96
C MET A 135 -1.58 -0.41 23.14
N GLN A 136 -0.47 -1.16 23.24
CA GLN A 136 -0.51 -2.61 23.48
C GLN A 136 -1.16 -2.94 24.84
N GLN A 137 -0.94 -2.11 25.86
CA GLN A 137 -1.62 -2.23 27.17
C GLN A 137 -3.13 -1.94 27.04
N VAL A 138 -3.51 -0.94 26.27
CA VAL A 138 -4.93 -0.61 26.00
C VAL A 138 -5.61 -1.73 25.20
N ILE A 139 -4.92 -2.33 24.23
CA ILE A 139 -5.39 -3.53 23.52
C ILE A 139 -5.59 -4.69 24.52
N GLY A 140 -4.83 -4.74 25.59
CA GLY A 140 -4.92 -5.79 26.61
C GLY A 140 -4.11 -7.04 26.26
N SER A 141 -2.99 -6.88 25.56
CA SER A 141 -2.11 -7.96 25.11
C SER A 141 -1.58 -8.80 26.28
N ASP A 142 -1.43 -10.11 26.08
CA ASP A 142 -0.69 -10.99 27.00
C ASP A 142 0.82 -10.85 26.81
N ILE A 143 1.23 -10.72 25.54
CA ILE A 143 2.62 -10.55 25.14
C ILE A 143 2.71 -9.31 24.25
N MET A 144 3.51 -8.36 24.67
CA MET A 144 3.84 -7.14 23.95
C MET A 144 5.20 -7.25 23.29
N MET A 145 5.41 -6.48 22.20
CA MET A 145 6.70 -6.38 21.53
C MET A 145 7.31 -4.99 21.75
N ALA A 146 8.61 -4.95 22.03
CA ALA A 146 9.35 -3.68 22.04
C ALA A 146 9.38 -3.05 20.64
N LEU A 147 9.29 -1.72 20.56
CA LEU A 147 9.41 -1.03 19.27
C LEU A 147 10.83 -1.20 18.73
N ASP A 148 10.92 -1.48 17.43
CA ASP A 148 12.18 -1.72 16.72
C ASP A 148 12.22 -0.97 15.39
N GLN A 149 13.41 -0.72 14.87
CA GLN A 149 13.60 -0.21 13.52
C GLN A 149 13.88 -1.37 12.56
N CYS A 150 12.86 -1.77 11.79
CA CYS A 150 13.02 -2.72 10.71
C CYS A 150 13.65 -2.04 9.49
N ILE A 151 14.61 -2.73 8.84
CA ILE A 151 15.26 -2.32 7.60
C ILE A 151 15.35 -3.52 6.65
N PRO A 152 15.64 -3.33 5.34
CA PRO A 152 15.89 -4.44 4.44
C PRO A 152 17.02 -5.34 4.96
N SER A 153 16.88 -6.65 4.84
CA SER A 153 17.92 -7.62 5.22
C SER A 153 19.22 -7.46 4.40
N THR A 154 19.13 -6.81 3.24
CA THR A 154 20.23 -6.49 2.33
C THR A 154 20.86 -5.12 2.60
N ALA A 155 20.44 -4.39 3.64
CA ALA A 155 20.96 -3.06 3.98
C ALA A 155 22.47 -3.11 4.24
N PRO A 156 23.24 -2.05 3.87
CA PRO A 156 24.65 -1.95 4.17
C PRO A 156 24.95 -2.05 5.68
N HIS A 157 26.12 -2.57 6.05
CA HIS A 157 26.51 -2.79 7.44
C HIS A 157 26.38 -1.53 8.31
N ALA A 158 26.84 -0.37 7.82
CA ALA A 158 26.77 0.89 8.57
C ALA A 158 25.33 1.31 8.87
N GLU A 159 24.41 1.17 7.91
CA GLU A 159 22.98 1.45 8.07
C GLU A 159 22.35 0.46 9.05
N ALA A 160 22.66 -0.82 8.90
CA ALA A 160 22.18 -1.86 9.81
C ALA A 160 22.65 -1.66 11.26
N ALA A 161 23.90 -1.19 11.43
CA ALA A 161 24.43 -0.87 12.76
C ALA A 161 23.67 0.29 13.42
N VAL A 162 23.38 1.36 12.68
CA VAL A 162 22.62 2.52 13.18
C VAL A 162 21.20 2.11 13.58
N ALA A 163 20.50 1.35 12.74
CA ALA A 163 19.15 0.86 13.02
C ALA A 163 19.12 -0.09 14.23
N MET A 164 20.11 -0.97 14.36
CA MET A 164 20.26 -1.87 15.49
C MET A 164 20.46 -1.09 16.81
N GLU A 165 21.34 -0.09 16.81
CA GLU A 165 21.60 0.73 18.01
C GLU A 165 20.36 1.56 18.41
N LEU A 166 19.60 2.08 17.45
CA LEU A 166 18.33 2.73 17.76
C LEU A 166 17.34 1.74 18.37
N THR A 167 17.23 0.53 17.82
CA THR A 167 16.41 -0.55 18.37
C THR A 167 16.79 -0.87 19.82
N HIS A 168 18.10 -0.89 20.15
CA HIS A 168 18.58 -1.12 21.52
C HIS A 168 18.15 -0.02 22.50
N ARG A 169 18.22 1.25 22.08
CA ARG A 169 17.74 2.37 22.90
C ARG A 169 16.23 2.31 23.11
N TRP A 170 15.48 2.03 22.03
CA TRP A 170 14.04 1.84 22.09
C TRP A 170 13.62 0.64 22.93
N ALA A 171 14.41 -0.45 22.93
CA ALA A 171 14.19 -1.62 23.79
C ALA A 171 14.22 -1.25 25.28
N ARG A 172 15.18 -0.41 25.70
CA ARG A 172 15.24 0.10 27.09
C ARG A 172 14.06 1.00 27.43
N ARG A 173 13.67 1.88 26.52
CA ARG A 173 12.52 2.77 26.70
C ARG A 173 11.22 1.97 26.77
N SER A 174 11.04 0.95 25.92
CA SER A 174 9.88 0.05 25.96
C SER A 174 9.79 -0.70 27.30
N LEU A 175 10.91 -1.16 27.85
CA LEU A 175 10.97 -1.78 29.18
C LEU A 175 10.56 -0.81 30.28
N ALA A 176 11.07 0.42 30.24
CA ALA A 176 10.70 1.46 31.20
C ALA A 176 9.21 1.81 31.09
N ALA A 177 8.68 1.95 29.88
CA ALA A 177 7.27 2.24 29.64
C ALA A 177 6.33 1.11 30.08
N ARG A 178 6.77 -0.15 29.95
CA ARG A 178 5.99 -1.29 30.47
C ARG A 178 5.79 -1.19 31.98
N GLY A 179 6.83 -0.80 32.72
CA GLY A 179 6.80 -0.73 34.16
C GLY A 179 6.39 -2.06 34.82
N ASP A 180 5.43 -1.98 35.75
CA ASP A 180 4.88 -3.13 36.47
C ASP A 180 3.69 -3.80 35.79
N ALA A 181 3.35 -3.42 34.58
CA ALA A 181 2.24 -4.04 33.84
C ALA A 181 2.39 -5.57 33.78
N PRO A 182 1.29 -6.33 33.94
CA PRO A 182 1.35 -7.80 34.06
C PRO A 182 1.64 -8.50 32.73
N ALA A 183 1.50 -7.81 31.60
CA ALA A 183 1.79 -8.36 30.29
C ALA A 183 3.30 -8.60 30.09
N ALA A 184 3.64 -9.69 29.44
CA ALA A 184 5.02 -9.98 29.05
C ALA A 184 5.50 -9.02 27.96
N LEU A 185 6.82 -8.76 27.89
CA LEU A 185 7.43 -7.95 26.87
C LEU A 185 8.61 -8.69 26.23
N PHE A 186 8.62 -8.77 24.89
CA PHE A 186 9.70 -9.36 24.11
C PHE A 186 10.59 -8.29 23.50
N GLY A 187 11.90 -8.50 23.56
CA GLY A 187 12.89 -7.72 22.83
C GLY A 187 13.10 -8.31 21.43
N ILE A 188 13.53 -7.49 20.47
CA ILE A 188 13.69 -7.88 19.07
C ILE A 188 15.16 -7.75 18.66
N VAL A 189 15.77 -8.88 18.29
CA VAL A 189 17.14 -8.93 17.74
C VAL A 189 17.11 -8.45 16.31
N GLN A 190 17.84 -7.38 16.02
CA GLN A 190 18.03 -6.79 14.70
C GLN A 190 19.50 -6.93 14.24
N GLY A 191 19.84 -6.49 13.02
CA GLY A 191 21.21 -6.53 12.47
C GLY A 191 21.30 -6.98 11.01
N ALA A 192 20.16 -6.94 10.26
CA ALA A 192 20.09 -7.38 8.87
C ALA A 192 20.77 -8.76 8.67
N CYS A 193 21.46 -8.99 7.56
CA CYS A 193 22.27 -10.19 7.31
C CYS A 193 23.76 -9.97 7.64
N HIS A 194 24.06 -9.35 8.81
CA HIS A 194 25.42 -9.15 9.30
C HIS A 194 25.64 -9.92 10.61
N ARG A 195 26.55 -10.89 10.59
CA ARG A 195 26.83 -11.82 11.68
C ARG A 195 27.16 -11.08 12.98
N ASP A 196 28.13 -10.20 12.93
CA ASP A 196 28.62 -9.43 14.07
C ASP A 196 27.54 -8.56 14.72
N LEU A 197 26.67 -7.94 13.90
CA LEU A 197 25.55 -7.13 14.39
C LEU A 197 24.49 -8.00 15.08
N ARG A 198 24.16 -9.16 14.51
CA ARG A 198 23.20 -10.11 15.13
C ARG A 198 23.72 -10.63 16.48
N GLU A 199 25.00 -11.00 16.53
CA GLU A 199 25.65 -11.44 17.77
C GLU A 199 25.66 -10.33 18.82
N LYS A 200 26.01 -9.09 18.43
CA LYS A 200 26.00 -7.90 19.28
C LYS A 200 24.59 -7.61 19.80
N SER A 201 23.58 -7.68 18.93
CA SER A 201 22.19 -7.43 19.31
C SER A 201 21.68 -8.48 20.29
N ALA A 202 21.92 -9.76 20.03
CA ALA A 202 21.53 -10.84 20.94
C ALA A 202 22.23 -10.71 22.30
N ALA A 203 23.55 -10.41 22.30
CA ALA A 203 24.34 -10.21 23.52
C ALA A 203 23.84 -9.03 24.36
N PHE A 204 23.38 -7.95 23.73
CA PHE A 204 22.81 -6.79 24.39
C PHE A 204 21.44 -7.12 25.01
N LEU A 205 20.53 -7.67 24.22
CA LEU A 205 19.14 -7.89 24.64
C LEU A 205 18.99 -8.95 25.74
N ARG A 206 19.85 -9.99 25.74
CA ARG A 206 19.82 -11.03 26.79
C ARG A 206 20.18 -10.53 28.17
N GLN A 207 20.80 -9.35 28.29
CA GLN A 207 21.13 -8.71 29.56
C GLN A 207 19.96 -7.91 30.14
N LEU A 208 18.93 -7.64 29.34
CA LEU A 208 17.77 -6.89 29.73
C LEU A 208 16.64 -7.81 30.23
N PRO A 209 15.78 -7.35 31.14
CA PRO A 209 14.76 -8.19 31.79
C PRO A 209 13.53 -8.38 30.86
N PHE A 210 13.76 -8.85 29.65
CA PHE A 210 12.70 -9.29 28.75
C PHE A 210 12.15 -10.66 29.17
N ASP A 211 10.87 -10.89 28.88
CA ASP A 211 10.18 -12.15 29.16
C ASP A 211 10.36 -13.18 28.02
N GLY A 212 10.84 -12.73 26.86
CA GLY A 212 11.17 -13.51 25.67
C GLY A 212 11.95 -12.68 24.66
N LEU A 213 12.53 -13.32 23.66
CA LEU A 213 13.30 -12.66 22.61
C LEU A 213 12.84 -13.08 21.22
N ALA A 214 12.67 -12.10 20.35
CA ALA A 214 12.28 -12.32 18.97
C ALA A 214 13.46 -12.09 18.01
N ILE A 215 13.42 -12.78 16.88
CA ILE A 215 14.33 -12.63 15.75
C ILE A 215 13.58 -11.83 14.69
N GLY A 216 13.88 -10.54 14.58
CA GLY A 216 13.31 -9.63 13.58
C GLY A 216 14.24 -9.40 12.39
N GLY A 217 13.79 -8.64 11.40
CA GLY A 217 14.57 -8.26 10.21
C GLY A 217 15.01 -9.43 9.33
N LEU A 218 14.26 -10.53 9.34
CA LEU A 218 14.30 -11.61 8.37
C LEU A 218 12.94 -11.68 7.65
N ALA A 219 12.88 -12.37 6.48
CA ALA A 219 11.74 -12.34 5.54
C ALA A 219 11.50 -10.94 4.92
N VAL A 220 12.55 -10.12 4.80
CA VAL A 220 12.53 -8.76 4.25
C VAL A 220 13.59 -8.54 3.15
N GLY A 221 13.89 -9.60 2.38
CA GLY A 221 14.75 -9.53 1.19
C GLY A 221 15.91 -10.51 1.12
N GLU A 222 16.20 -11.26 2.18
CA GLU A 222 17.24 -12.28 2.21
C GLU A 222 16.83 -13.56 1.45
N THR A 223 17.82 -14.36 1.10
CA THR A 223 17.60 -15.71 0.57
C THR A 223 17.17 -16.67 1.67
N GLN A 224 16.55 -17.79 1.27
CA GLN A 224 16.16 -18.86 2.21
C GLN A 224 17.37 -19.40 2.98
N ALA A 225 18.51 -19.58 2.31
CA ALA A 225 19.73 -20.05 2.95
C ALA A 225 20.23 -19.09 4.04
N GLN A 226 20.24 -17.78 3.74
CA GLN A 226 20.59 -16.75 4.72
C GLN A 226 19.62 -16.74 5.90
N ARG A 227 18.30 -16.88 5.64
CA ARG A 227 17.30 -16.97 6.71
C ARG A 227 17.60 -18.11 7.66
N TYR A 228 17.91 -19.27 7.15
CA TYR A 228 18.25 -20.45 7.96
C TYR A 228 19.56 -20.26 8.75
N GLU A 229 20.60 -19.72 8.09
CA GLU A 229 21.88 -19.42 8.73
C GLU A 229 21.70 -18.45 9.89
N PHE A 230 21.09 -17.28 9.63
CA PHE A 230 20.95 -16.25 10.65
C PHE A 230 19.95 -16.63 11.76
N THR A 231 18.93 -17.42 11.48
CA THR A 231 18.06 -17.99 12.51
C THR A 231 18.89 -18.90 13.45
N GLY A 232 19.69 -19.80 12.89
CA GLY A 232 20.57 -20.68 13.65
C GLY A 232 21.59 -19.92 14.49
N LEU A 233 22.25 -18.92 13.87
CA LEU A 233 23.21 -18.05 14.55
C LEU A 233 22.58 -17.36 15.76
N VAL A 234 21.43 -16.69 15.58
CA VAL A 234 20.80 -15.94 16.67
C VAL A 234 20.34 -16.86 17.80
N THR A 235 19.73 -18.01 17.47
CA THR A 235 19.28 -18.95 18.51
C THR A 235 20.42 -19.49 19.37
N ASP A 236 21.66 -19.58 18.86
CA ASP A 236 22.85 -19.96 19.64
C ASP A 236 23.21 -18.94 20.74
N HIS A 237 22.87 -17.67 20.51
CA HIS A 237 23.14 -16.58 21.45
C HIS A 237 21.98 -16.26 22.40
N LEU A 238 20.78 -16.83 22.16
CA LEU A 238 19.60 -16.57 22.98
C LEU A 238 19.53 -17.49 24.19
N PRO A 239 19.01 -17.00 25.34
CA PRO A 239 18.81 -17.79 26.55
C PRO A 239 17.93 -19.02 26.30
N LYS A 240 18.23 -20.14 26.97
CA LYS A 240 17.43 -21.37 26.90
C LYS A 240 16.16 -21.31 27.73
N ASN A 241 16.14 -20.50 28.76
CA ASN A 241 15.03 -20.35 29.70
C ASN A 241 14.03 -19.27 29.33
N LEU A 242 14.07 -18.78 28.08
CA LEU A 242 13.11 -17.82 27.53
C LEU A 242 12.55 -18.32 26.18
N PRO A 243 11.29 -17.98 25.86
CA PRO A 243 10.74 -18.26 24.54
C PRO A 243 11.46 -17.48 23.45
N ARG A 244 11.58 -18.10 22.26
CA ARG A 244 12.23 -17.56 21.05
C ARG A 244 11.22 -17.47 19.93
N TYR A 245 11.04 -16.29 19.39
CA TYR A 245 10.02 -15.99 18.40
C TYR A 245 10.67 -15.55 17.08
N LEU A 246 10.41 -16.24 15.97
CA LEU A 246 10.83 -15.84 14.63
C LEU A 246 9.67 -15.12 13.94
N MET A 247 9.82 -13.81 13.74
CA MET A 247 8.76 -12.92 13.28
C MET A 247 8.51 -13.03 11.77
N GLY A 248 7.24 -13.15 11.37
CA GLY A 248 6.79 -13.05 9.97
C GLY A 248 7.18 -14.21 9.06
N VAL A 249 7.78 -15.26 9.58
CA VAL A 249 8.22 -16.45 8.83
C VAL A 249 7.25 -17.60 9.05
N GLY A 250 6.69 -18.16 7.96
CA GLY A 250 5.62 -19.13 8.16
C GLY A 250 5.26 -20.00 6.97
N THR A 251 6.16 -20.29 6.01
CA THR A 251 5.91 -21.45 5.16
C THR A 251 6.14 -22.74 5.96
N PRO A 252 5.42 -23.84 5.69
CA PRO A 252 5.58 -25.07 6.48
C PRO A 252 7.03 -25.59 6.53
N ILE A 253 7.78 -25.48 5.45
CA ILE A 253 9.20 -25.84 5.42
C ILE A 253 10.06 -24.91 6.24
N ASP A 254 9.82 -23.58 6.17
CA ASP A 254 10.56 -22.61 6.98
C ASP A 254 10.31 -22.81 8.48
N ILE A 255 9.07 -23.15 8.87
CA ILE A 255 8.73 -23.52 10.25
C ILE A 255 9.52 -24.74 10.70
N LEU A 256 9.50 -25.83 9.93
CA LEU A 256 10.25 -27.05 10.23
C LEU A 256 11.75 -26.75 10.43
N GLU A 257 12.34 -26.00 9.52
CA GLU A 257 13.76 -25.60 9.54
C GLU A 257 14.08 -24.71 10.76
N ALA A 258 13.18 -23.80 11.11
CA ALA A 258 13.38 -22.91 12.25
C ALA A 258 13.18 -23.65 13.59
N VAL A 259 12.23 -24.56 13.70
CA VAL A 259 12.06 -25.46 14.86
C VAL A 259 13.34 -26.29 15.06
N HIS A 260 13.89 -26.87 13.97
CA HIS A 260 15.18 -27.58 14.01
C HIS A 260 16.31 -26.74 14.58
N ARG A 261 16.27 -25.40 14.38
CA ARG A 261 17.24 -24.42 14.90
C ARG A 261 16.88 -23.84 16.27
N GLY A 262 15.81 -24.31 16.91
CA GLY A 262 15.46 -23.97 18.28
C GLY A 262 14.55 -22.77 18.45
N VAL A 263 13.71 -22.46 17.46
CA VAL A 263 12.65 -21.45 17.54
C VAL A 263 11.37 -22.08 18.11
N ASP A 264 10.64 -21.30 18.91
CA ASP A 264 9.43 -21.75 19.63
C ASP A 264 8.13 -21.19 19.03
N MET A 265 8.16 -19.95 18.53
CA MET A 265 6.95 -19.21 18.17
C MET A 265 7.07 -18.65 16.74
N PHE A 266 5.95 -18.67 16.03
CA PHE A 266 5.85 -18.24 14.64
C PHE A 266 4.55 -17.48 14.40
N ASP A 267 4.59 -16.50 13.48
CA ASP A 267 3.42 -15.87 12.90
C ASP A 267 3.61 -15.73 11.37
N CYS A 268 2.54 -15.76 10.63
CA CYS A 268 2.56 -15.36 9.23
C CYS A 268 1.14 -15.22 8.67
N ILE A 269 0.99 -14.32 7.69
CA ILE A 269 -0.27 -14.17 6.94
C ILE A 269 -0.47 -15.24 5.87
N ILE A 270 0.54 -16.05 5.56
CA ILE A 270 0.54 -17.03 4.47
C ILE A 270 -0.67 -17.96 4.48
N PRO A 271 -1.12 -18.57 5.59
CA PRO A 271 -2.27 -19.46 5.56
C PRO A 271 -3.54 -18.81 5.03
N SER A 272 -3.87 -17.61 5.49
CA SER A 272 -5.04 -16.85 5.03
C SER A 272 -4.82 -16.24 3.65
N GLN A 273 -3.63 -15.67 3.37
CA GLN A 273 -3.31 -15.06 2.09
C GLN A 273 -3.36 -16.07 0.95
N LEU A 274 -2.80 -17.27 1.14
CA LEU A 274 -2.82 -18.31 0.13
C LEU A 274 -4.20 -18.93 -0.02
N ALA A 275 -5.00 -19.05 1.04
CA ALA A 275 -6.41 -19.43 0.94
C ALA A 275 -7.18 -18.51 -0.02
N GLN A 276 -7.02 -17.19 0.11
CA GLN A 276 -7.62 -16.21 -0.80
C GLN A 276 -7.14 -16.37 -2.26
N ARG A 277 -5.92 -16.86 -2.46
CA ARG A 277 -5.36 -17.15 -3.79
C ARG A 277 -5.73 -18.52 -4.34
N GLY A 278 -6.52 -19.29 -3.59
CA GLY A 278 -6.93 -20.63 -3.98
C GLY A 278 -5.84 -21.70 -3.81
N VAL A 279 -4.99 -21.55 -2.79
CA VAL A 279 -3.92 -22.51 -2.46
C VAL A 279 -4.19 -23.14 -1.10
N ALA A 280 -4.16 -24.46 -1.04
CA ALA A 280 -4.18 -25.25 0.17
C ALA A 280 -2.80 -25.84 0.47
N PHE A 281 -2.49 -26.09 1.74
CA PHE A 281 -1.32 -26.84 2.17
C PHE A 281 -1.70 -28.29 2.45
N THR A 282 -0.87 -29.22 2.00
CA THR A 282 -1.04 -30.66 2.25
C THR A 282 0.28 -31.25 2.76
N ALA A 283 0.27 -32.48 3.24
CA ALA A 283 1.48 -33.20 3.63
C ALA A 283 2.48 -33.34 2.47
N ARG A 284 2.03 -33.26 1.21
CA ARG A 284 2.86 -33.34 0.01
C ARG A 284 3.26 -31.96 -0.57
N GLY A 285 2.96 -30.87 0.14
CA GLY A 285 3.27 -29.52 -0.29
C GLY A 285 2.04 -28.69 -0.67
N ARG A 286 2.18 -27.76 -1.62
CA ARG A 286 1.12 -26.81 -2.00
C ARG A 286 0.20 -27.37 -3.08
N LEU A 287 -1.11 -27.33 -2.83
CA LEU A 287 -2.15 -27.69 -3.78
C LEU A 287 -2.77 -26.44 -4.40
N GLN A 288 -2.67 -26.29 -5.72
CA GLN A 288 -3.26 -25.17 -6.47
C GLN A 288 -4.71 -25.50 -6.87
N VAL A 289 -5.67 -25.16 -6.04
CA VAL A 289 -7.10 -25.50 -6.24
C VAL A 289 -7.69 -24.83 -7.50
N ARG A 290 -7.09 -23.73 -7.99
CA ARG A 290 -7.51 -23.07 -9.24
C ARG A 290 -7.22 -23.88 -10.51
N ARG A 291 -6.41 -24.94 -10.47
CA ARG A 291 -6.06 -25.76 -11.63
C ARG A 291 -7.28 -26.54 -12.13
N SER A 292 -7.46 -26.58 -13.46
CA SER A 292 -8.62 -27.23 -14.09
C SER A 292 -8.70 -28.72 -13.83
N VAL A 293 -7.60 -29.38 -13.46
CA VAL A 293 -7.56 -30.80 -13.06
C VAL A 293 -8.53 -31.11 -11.91
N HIS A 294 -8.81 -30.13 -11.06
CA HIS A 294 -9.69 -30.27 -9.91
C HIS A 294 -11.19 -30.11 -10.24
N LYS A 295 -11.52 -29.68 -11.48
CA LYS A 295 -12.91 -29.36 -11.89
C LYS A 295 -13.90 -30.50 -11.65
N LEU A 296 -13.47 -31.75 -11.80
CA LEU A 296 -14.32 -32.94 -11.66
C LEU A 296 -13.82 -33.86 -10.52
N SER A 297 -12.93 -33.38 -9.65
CA SER A 297 -12.36 -34.20 -8.57
C SER A 297 -13.29 -34.24 -7.36
N GLU A 298 -13.77 -35.44 -7.02
CA GLU A 298 -14.56 -35.68 -5.82
C GLU A 298 -13.70 -35.80 -4.55
N ALA A 299 -12.36 -35.88 -4.69
CA ALA A 299 -11.45 -36.02 -3.56
C ALA A 299 -11.47 -34.79 -2.67
N PRO A 300 -11.19 -34.88 -1.35
CA PRO A 300 -10.94 -33.76 -0.46
C PRO A 300 -9.63 -33.09 -0.81
N LEU A 301 -9.33 -31.91 -0.20
CA LEU A 301 -8.04 -31.24 -0.38
C LEU A 301 -6.88 -32.18 0.01
N GLU A 302 -7.01 -32.85 1.14
CA GLU A 302 -6.03 -33.80 1.65
C GLU A 302 -6.76 -35.05 2.19
N ALA A 303 -6.37 -36.21 1.70
CA ALA A 303 -6.95 -37.48 2.17
C ALA A 303 -6.61 -37.70 3.65
N GLY A 304 -7.61 -38.12 4.44
CA GLY A 304 -7.46 -38.35 5.87
C GLY A 304 -7.37 -37.10 6.74
N CYS A 305 -7.46 -35.89 6.16
CA CYS A 305 -7.49 -34.66 6.92
C CYS A 305 -8.80 -34.53 7.73
N PRO A 306 -8.75 -34.31 9.05
CA PRO A 306 -9.95 -34.26 9.89
C PRO A 306 -10.68 -32.89 9.87
N CYS A 307 -10.19 -31.89 9.13
CA CYS A 307 -10.81 -30.57 9.13
C CYS A 307 -12.20 -30.59 8.48
N PRO A 308 -13.13 -29.70 8.91
CA PRO A 308 -14.50 -29.66 8.37
C PRO A 308 -14.54 -29.50 6.85
N THR A 309 -13.62 -28.74 6.26
CA THR A 309 -13.55 -28.53 4.82
C THR A 309 -13.30 -29.85 4.08
N CYS A 310 -12.32 -30.65 4.50
CA CYS A 310 -11.99 -31.90 3.85
C CYS A 310 -13.04 -32.99 4.11
N GLN A 311 -13.73 -32.94 5.24
CA GLN A 311 -14.79 -33.92 5.58
C GLN A 311 -16.07 -33.65 4.81
N THR A 312 -16.31 -32.45 4.31
CA THR A 312 -17.58 -32.03 3.73
C THR A 312 -17.50 -31.76 2.23
N TYR A 313 -16.40 -31.16 1.77
CA TYR A 313 -16.34 -30.59 0.42
C TYR A 313 -15.30 -31.24 -0.47
N SER A 314 -15.68 -31.46 -1.74
CA SER A 314 -14.77 -31.95 -2.77
C SER A 314 -13.88 -30.85 -3.33
N ARG A 315 -12.73 -31.23 -3.93
CA ARG A 315 -11.88 -30.31 -4.70
C ARG A 315 -12.64 -29.62 -5.83
N ALA A 316 -13.61 -30.33 -6.46
CA ALA A 316 -14.43 -29.77 -7.54
C ALA A 316 -15.26 -28.55 -7.05
N TYR A 317 -15.92 -28.69 -5.90
CA TYR A 317 -16.68 -27.57 -5.32
C TYR A 317 -15.78 -26.41 -4.91
N LEU A 318 -14.67 -26.70 -4.22
CA LEU A 318 -13.71 -25.67 -3.82
C LEU A 318 -13.06 -24.99 -5.04
N HIS A 319 -12.75 -25.75 -6.10
CA HIS A 319 -12.30 -25.21 -7.38
C HIS A 319 -13.34 -24.24 -7.98
N HIS A 320 -14.62 -24.62 -7.96
CA HIS A 320 -15.71 -23.74 -8.42
C HIS A 320 -15.75 -22.43 -7.62
N LEU A 321 -15.78 -22.50 -6.29
CA LEU A 321 -15.82 -21.31 -5.42
C LEU A 321 -14.63 -20.39 -5.67
N VAL A 322 -13.43 -20.97 -5.77
CA VAL A 322 -12.19 -20.20 -6.02
C VAL A 322 -12.17 -19.59 -7.41
N LYS A 323 -12.78 -20.23 -8.41
CA LYS A 323 -12.93 -19.68 -9.78
C LYS A 323 -13.98 -18.59 -9.87
N ALA A 324 -15.03 -18.69 -9.09
CA ALA A 324 -16.10 -17.71 -8.98
C ALA A 324 -15.73 -16.54 -8.05
N ASP A 325 -14.54 -16.58 -7.43
CA ASP A 325 -14.06 -15.61 -6.44
C ASP A 325 -15.02 -15.44 -5.22
N GLU A 326 -15.71 -16.54 -4.85
CA GLU A 326 -16.61 -16.56 -3.71
C GLU A 326 -15.85 -16.51 -2.38
N VAL A 327 -16.29 -15.65 -1.46
CA VAL A 327 -15.68 -15.50 -0.12
C VAL A 327 -15.75 -16.78 0.69
N LEU A 328 -16.77 -17.61 0.47
CA LEU A 328 -16.88 -18.94 1.08
C LEU A 328 -15.69 -19.84 0.72
N GLY A 329 -15.17 -19.75 -0.51
CA GLY A 329 -13.97 -20.46 -0.92
C GLY A 329 -12.74 -20.06 -0.10
N TRP A 330 -12.59 -18.75 0.20
CA TRP A 330 -11.51 -18.24 1.05
C TRP A 330 -11.65 -18.74 2.49
N HIS A 331 -12.89 -18.73 3.02
CA HIS A 331 -13.18 -19.25 4.35
C HIS A 331 -12.80 -20.73 4.47
N LEU A 332 -13.33 -21.56 3.58
CA LEU A 332 -13.13 -23.04 3.63
C LEU A 332 -11.66 -23.42 3.45
N LEU A 333 -10.95 -22.79 2.52
CA LEU A 333 -9.50 -23.01 2.36
C LEU A 333 -8.72 -22.50 3.57
N GLY A 334 -9.14 -21.39 4.20
CA GLY A 334 -8.57 -20.88 5.43
C GLY A 334 -8.73 -21.86 6.59
N VAL A 335 -9.92 -22.42 6.79
CA VAL A 335 -10.20 -23.48 7.78
C VAL A 335 -9.24 -24.66 7.61
N HIS A 336 -9.08 -25.14 6.36
CA HIS A 336 -8.14 -26.21 6.06
C HIS A 336 -6.68 -25.83 6.35
N ASN A 337 -6.22 -24.67 5.87
CA ASN A 337 -4.85 -24.24 6.04
C ASN A 337 -4.48 -24.05 7.52
N PHE A 338 -5.35 -23.41 8.33
CA PHE A 338 -5.10 -23.28 9.76
C PHE A 338 -5.11 -24.63 10.47
N SER A 339 -6.03 -25.54 10.12
CA SER A 339 -6.03 -26.92 10.64
C SER A 339 -4.74 -27.65 10.30
N PHE A 340 -4.21 -27.48 9.09
CA PHE A 340 -2.93 -28.04 8.67
C PHE A 340 -1.78 -27.50 9.51
N TYR A 341 -1.69 -26.15 9.67
CA TYR A 341 -0.62 -25.53 10.45
C TYR A 341 -0.61 -25.98 11.91
N HIS A 342 -1.76 -25.98 12.57
CA HIS A 342 -1.84 -26.41 13.97
C HIS A 342 -1.63 -27.92 14.14
N ARG A 343 -2.01 -28.74 13.16
CA ARG A 343 -1.65 -30.17 13.13
C ARG A 343 -0.14 -30.35 12.99
N LEU A 344 0.51 -29.62 12.09
CA LEU A 344 1.96 -29.62 11.94
C LEU A 344 2.66 -29.23 13.26
N MET A 345 2.22 -28.16 13.92
CA MET A 345 2.81 -27.74 15.19
C MET A 345 2.66 -28.82 16.28
N ARG A 346 1.52 -29.49 16.40
CA ARG A 346 1.35 -30.61 17.34
C ARG A 346 2.27 -31.77 17.01
N GLU A 347 2.35 -32.17 15.76
CA GLU A 347 3.21 -33.27 15.30
C GLU A 347 4.69 -32.99 15.61
N LEU A 348 5.15 -31.75 15.35
CA LEU A 348 6.51 -31.31 15.74
C LEU A 348 6.72 -31.41 17.24
N ARG A 349 5.80 -30.88 18.04
CA ARG A 349 5.89 -30.93 19.51
C ARG A 349 5.91 -32.39 20.02
N GLU A 350 4.98 -33.23 19.58
CA GLU A 350 4.89 -34.63 19.98
C GLU A 350 6.15 -35.42 19.61
N SER A 351 6.72 -35.14 18.44
CA SER A 351 7.97 -35.79 18.00
C SER A 351 9.17 -35.37 18.87
N ILE A 352 9.23 -34.09 19.31
CA ILE A 352 10.25 -33.60 20.22
C ILE A 352 10.11 -34.31 21.59
N LEU A 353 8.90 -34.33 22.15
CA LEU A 353 8.64 -34.96 23.43
C LEU A 353 8.96 -36.46 23.42
N ALA A 354 8.72 -37.13 22.32
CA ALA A 354 9.01 -38.57 22.13
C ALA A 354 10.45 -38.84 21.67
N ASP A 355 11.30 -37.80 21.48
CA ASP A 355 12.67 -37.90 20.96
C ASP A 355 12.78 -38.52 19.57
N ARG A 356 11.81 -38.25 18.72
CA ARG A 356 11.73 -38.73 17.33
C ARG A 356 11.82 -37.60 16.30
N PHE A 357 12.17 -36.39 16.76
CA PHE A 357 12.17 -35.20 15.90
C PHE A 357 13.15 -35.32 14.73
N ALA A 358 14.34 -35.88 14.94
CA ALA A 358 15.34 -36.01 13.86
C ALA A 358 14.80 -36.85 12.69
N ALA A 359 14.12 -37.98 12.97
CA ALA A 359 13.52 -38.83 11.95
C ALA A 359 12.34 -38.13 11.24
N LEU A 360 11.50 -37.41 12.00
CA LEU A 360 10.39 -36.63 11.44
C LEU A 360 10.91 -35.48 10.55
N TYR A 361 11.97 -34.79 10.95
CA TYR A 361 12.58 -33.70 10.21
C TYR A 361 13.07 -34.18 8.85
N GLU A 362 13.83 -35.27 8.78
CA GLU A 362 14.31 -35.83 7.50
C GLU A 362 13.16 -36.25 6.58
N ALA A 363 12.13 -36.87 7.10
CA ALA A 363 10.96 -37.28 6.31
C ALA A 363 10.21 -36.05 5.75
N LYS A 364 9.86 -35.06 6.59
CA LYS A 364 9.04 -33.92 6.20
C LYS A 364 9.77 -32.86 5.39
N ARG A 365 11.08 -32.78 5.52
CA ARG A 365 11.89 -31.80 4.77
C ARG A 365 11.71 -31.90 3.27
N HIS A 366 11.61 -33.11 2.74
CA HIS A 366 11.38 -33.35 1.32
C HIS A 366 9.92 -33.12 0.92
N GLU A 367 8.96 -33.51 1.78
CA GLU A 367 7.53 -33.39 1.50
C GLU A 367 7.06 -31.93 1.50
N LEU A 368 7.38 -31.16 2.55
CA LEU A 368 6.88 -29.80 2.75
C LEU A 368 7.47 -28.77 1.77
N GLY A 369 8.63 -29.04 1.19
CA GLY A 369 9.26 -28.20 0.15
C GLY A 369 8.65 -28.39 -1.25
N GLY A 370 7.83 -29.43 -1.44
CA GLY A 370 7.25 -29.82 -2.71
C GLY A 370 6.01 -29.02 -3.12
N SER A 371 5.52 -29.33 -4.31
CA SER A 371 4.17 -28.98 -4.73
C SER A 371 3.38 -30.28 -4.96
N ASP A 372 2.12 -30.30 -4.57
CA ASP A 372 1.18 -31.39 -4.86
C ASP A 372 0.70 -31.26 -6.32
N ASP A 373 1.69 -31.22 -7.23
CA ASP A 373 1.44 -31.12 -8.66
C ASP A 373 1.19 -32.52 -9.24
N GLU A 374 -0.07 -32.87 -9.38
CA GLU A 374 -0.43 -33.92 -10.33
C GLU A 374 0.05 -33.45 -11.72
N GLU A 375 0.98 -34.17 -12.34
CA GLU A 375 1.47 -33.88 -13.69
C GLU A 375 0.29 -33.96 -14.69
N VAL A 376 -0.23 -32.77 -15.02
CA VAL A 376 -1.16 -32.67 -16.15
C VAL A 376 -0.37 -32.16 -17.33
N VAL A 377 -0.12 -33.05 -18.28
CA VAL A 377 0.45 -32.69 -19.59
C VAL A 377 -0.59 -31.90 -20.38
N HIS A 378 -0.68 -30.61 -20.10
CA HIS A 378 -1.42 -29.69 -20.93
C HIS A 378 -0.50 -28.51 -21.31
N PRO A 379 -0.55 -28.06 -22.58
CA PRO A 379 0.29 -26.92 -23.00
C PRO A 379 0.01 -25.70 -22.13
N VAL A 380 1.07 -25.08 -21.68
CA VAL A 380 1.04 -23.85 -20.86
C VAL A 380 0.22 -22.80 -21.60
N LYS A 381 -1.06 -22.65 -21.26
CA LYS A 381 -1.81 -21.46 -21.65
C LYS A 381 -1.16 -20.27 -20.93
N LYS A 382 -0.67 -19.29 -21.71
CA LYS A 382 -0.23 -18.01 -21.17
C LYS A 382 -1.27 -17.52 -20.17
N ARG A 383 -0.84 -17.22 -18.94
CA ARG A 383 -1.72 -16.73 -17.86
C ARG A 383 -2.52 -15.55 -18.39
N ALA A 384 -3.84 -15.69 -18.47
CA ALA A 384 -4.70 -14.52 -18.59
C ALA A 384 -4.47 -13.62 -17.37
N PRO A 385 -4.35 -12.30 -17.55
CA PRO A 385 -4.17 -11.39 -16.44
C PRO A 385 -5.31 -11.56 -15.43
N VAL A 386 -4.97 -11.51 -14.16
CA VAL A 386 -5.90 -11.70 -13.04
C VAL A 386 -7.01 -10.65 -13.15
N ARG A 387 -8.25 -11.08 -13.39
CA ARG A 387 -9.45 -10.22 -13.52
C ARG A 387 -9.70 -9.30 -12.32
N LEU A 388 -9.05 -9.53 -11.18
CA LEU A 388 -9.12 -8.71 -9.97
C LEU A 388 -8.60 -7.26 -10.16
N ARG A 389 -7.84 -6.97 -11.23
CA ARG A 389 -7.31 -5.64 -11.55
C ARG A 389 -8.15 -4.88 -12.57
N GLN A 390 -9.40 -5.24 -12.76
CA GLN A 390 -10.29 -4.65 -13.76
C GLN A 390 -11.58 -4.12 -13.11
N LEU A 391 -12.06 -3.01 -13.62
CA LEU A 391 -13.37 -2.44 -13.33
C LEU A 391 -13.87 -1.72 -14.59
N GLY A 392 -15.07 -2.05 -15.06
CA GLY A 392 -15.59 -1.50 -16.31
C GLY A 392 -14.63 -1.74 -17.47
N ASP A 393 -14.29 -0.67 -18.20
CA ASP A 393 -13.33 -0.69 -19.32
C ASP A 393 -11.86 -0.48 -18.89
N TYR A 394 -11.55 -0.54 -17.58
CA TYR A 394 -10.24 -0.19 -17.07
C TYR A 394 -9.54 -1.35 -16.35
N GLU A 395 -8.22 -1.33 -16.38
CA GLU A 395 -7.38 -2.28 -15.64
C GLU A 395 -6.12 -1.62 -15.07
N VAL A 396 -5.65 -2.14 -13.91
CA VAL A 396 -4.37 -1.74 -13.34
C VAL A 396 -3.24 -2.47 -14.05
N VAL A 397 -2.32 -1.73 -14.62
CA VAL A 397 -1.09 -2.23 -15.25
C VAL A 397 0.14 -1.77 -14.47
N THR A 398 1.24 -2.48 -14.62
CA THR A 398 2.54 -2.07 -14.06
C THR A 398 3.41 -1.59 -15.20
N SER A 399 3.96 -0.38 -15.08
CA SER A 399 4.90 0.18 -16.06
C SER A 399 6.21 -0.62 -16.06
N PRO A 400 7.04 -0.50 -17.13
CA PRO A 400 8.39 -1.08 -17.15
C PRO A 400 9.28 -0.57 -16.00
N GLN A 401 9.01 0.64 -15.48
CA GLN A 401 9.71 1.25 -14.35
C GLN A 401 9.16 0.81 -12.97
N GLY A 402 8.17 -0.09 -12.94
CA GLY A 402 7.68 -0.73 -11.71
C GLY A 402 6.56 0.01 -10.97
N PHE A 403 6.04 1.14 -11.47
CA PHE A 403 4.89 1.82 -10.86
C PHE A 403 3.55 1.39 -11.47
N ALA A 404 2.48 1.47 -10.67
CA ALA A 404 1.13 1.13 -11.12
C ALA A 404 0.49 2.28 -11.92
N ASN A 405 -0.37 1.89 -12.87
CA ASN A 405 -1.09 2.80 -13.73
C ASN A 405 -2.45 2.22 -14.12
N ILE A 406 -3.34 3.07 -14.65
CA ILE A 406 -4.63 2.65 -15.20
C ILE A 406 -4.56 2.64 -16.72
N ARG A 407 -4.98 1.55 -17.34
CA ARG A 407 -5.11 1.40 -18.79
C ARG A 407 -6.57 1.25 -19.16
N GLN A 408 -7.02 2.01 -20.14
CA GLN A 408 -8.30 1.78 -20.78
C GLN A 408 -8.16 0.60 -21.74
N ARG A 409 -9.04 -0.40 -21.63
CA ARG A 409 -8.93 -1.65 -22.38
C ARG A 409 -9.37 -1.52 -23.83
N SER A 410 -10.40 -0.73 -24.08
CA SER A 410 -10.95 -0.50 -25.43
C SER A 410 -9.98 0.24 -26.35
N SER A 411 -9.30 1.28 -25.86
CA SER A 411 -8.32 2.06 -26.62
C SER A 411 -6.89 1.56 -26.47
N GLY A 412 -6.58 0.82 -25.37
CA GLY A 412 -5.24 0.44 -24.99
C GLY A 412 -4.40 1.58 -24.37
N GLU A 413 -4.97 2.78 -24.24
CA GLU A 413 -4.27 3.95 -23.69
C GLU A 413 -4.02 3.81 -22.19
N VAL A 414 -2.82 4.21 -21.76
CA VAL A 414 -2.40 4.23 -20.35
C VAL A 414 -2.36 5.68 -19.89
N MET A 415 -3.00 6.00 -18.76
CA MET A 415 -3.19 7.38 -18.28
C MET A 415 -1.89 8.14 -18.11
N HIS A 416 -0.83 7.50 -17.59
CA HIS A 416 0.51 8.10 -17.45
C HIS A 416 1.54 7.06 -17.91
N ALA A 417 1.86 7.06 -19.19
CA ALA A 417 2.59 5.95 -19.81
C ALA A 417 4.09 5.91 -19.46
N VAL A 418 4.70 7.04 -19.10
CA VAL A 418 6.16 7.21 -19.14
C VAL A 418 6.77 7.59 -17.79
N SER A 419 6.10 8.42 -17.00
CA SER A 419 6.53 8.89 -15.68
C SER A 419 5.57 8.42 -14.59
N ARG A 420 6.04 8.40 -13.34
CA ARG A 420 5.15 8.11 -12.22
C ARG A 420 4.06 9.19 -12.16
N PRO A 421 2.76 8.82 -12.01
CA PRO A 421 1.66 9.78 -12.05
C PRO A 421 1.81 10.96 -11.09
N SER A 422 2.27 10.70 -9.85
CA SER A 422 2.53 11.74 -8.85
C SER A 422 3.61 12.72 -9.26
N ASP A 423 4.70 12.23 -9.86
CA ASP A 423 5.86 13.06 -10.22
C ASP A 423 5.52 13.93 -11.44
N GLU A 424 4.74 13.39 -12.38
CA GLU A 424 4.24 14.13 -13.54
C GLU A 424 3.24 15.21 -13.11
N ALA A 425 2.29 14.86 -12.23
CA ALA A 425 1.33 15.81 -11.68
C ALA A 425 2.01 16.95 -10.91
N GLN A 426 3.01 16.64 -10.10
CA GLN A 426 3.79 17.62 -9.36
C GLN A 426 4.50 18.59 -10.30
N ALA A 427 5.23 18.10 -11.30
CA ALA A 427 6.01 18.94 -12.21
C ALA A 427 5.13 19.80 -13.14
N LEU A 428 4.09 19.20 -13.77
CA LEU A 428 3.28 19.86 -14.77
C LEU A 428 2.23 20.79 -14.21
N TYR A 429 1.59 20.40 -13.12
CA TYR A 429 0.39 21.08 -12.64
C TYR A 429 0.64 21.90 -11.37
N VAL A 430 1.52 21.45 -10.48
CA VAL A 430 1.79 22.14 -9.22
C VAL A 430 2.97 23.11 -9.34
N GLU A 431 4.14 22.64 -9.78
CA GLU A 431 5.36 23.47 -9.84
C GLU A 431 5.29 24.48 -10.99
N GLN A 432 4.91 24.02 -12.20
CA GLN A 432 4.84 24.88 -13.38
C GLN A 432 3.78 25.98 -13.22
N SER A 433 2.65 25.69 -12.54
CA SER A 433 1.62 26.71 -12.25
C SER A 433 1.98 27.58 -11.04
N ARG A 434 3.05 27.24 -10.31
CA ARG A 434 3.46 27.92 -9.08
C ARG A 434 2.32 27.92 -8.04
N LEU A 435 1.59 26.82 -7.92
CA LEU A 435 0.39 26.71 -7.10
C LEU A 435 0.66 27.11 -5.64
N ALA A 436 1.76 26.65 -5.05
CA ALA A 436 2.13 26.98 -3.67
C ALA A 436 2.30 28.50 -3.43
N GLU A 437 2.86 29.22 -4.42
CA GLU A 437 3.03 30.67 -4.32
C GLU A 437 1.68 31.40 -4.43
N ARG A 438 0.79 30.93 -5.29
CA ARG A 438 -0.56 31.47 -5.48
C ARG A 438 -1.50 31.23 -4.30
N LEU A 439 -1.23 30.18 -3.51
CA LEU A 439 -1.96 29.87 -2.29
C LEU A 439 -1.54 30.74 -1.10
N ARG A 440 -0.37 31.37 -1.14
CA ARG A 440 0.00 32.36 -0.10
C ARG A 440 -0.87 33.59 -0.24
N ALA A 441 -1.64 33.91 0.82
CA ALA A 441 -2.53 35.05 0.82
C ALA A 441 -1.69 36.36 0.76
N GLN A 442 -2.04 37.25 -0.17
CA GLN A 442 -1.64 38.66 -0.12
C GLN A 442 -2.63 39.39 0.79
N PRO A 443 -2.28 40.52 1.42
CA PRO A 443 -3.15 41.25 2.36
C PRO A 443 -4.55 41.56 1.82
N ASP A 444 -4.71 41.66 0.49
CA ASP A 444 -5.97 42.00 -0.18
C ASP A 444 -6.66 40.79 -0.86
N ASP A 445 -6.09 39.58 -0.78
CA ASP A 445 -6.64 38.38 -1.41
C ASP A 445 -7.71 37.73 -0.53
N THR A 446 -8.95 38.19 -0.63
CA THR A 446 -10.12 37.53 -0.03
C THR A 446 -10.74 36.46 -0.97
N ASP A 447 -10.40 36.48 -2.27
CA ASP A 447 -10.99 35.64 -3.29
C ASP A 447 -10.41 34.23 -3.32
N GLU A 448 -11.30 33.27 -3.56
CA GLU A 448 -10.97 31.83 -3.71
C GLU A 448 -10.11 31.60 -4.94
N LEU A 449 -9.03 30.80 -4.84
CA LEU A 449 -8.28 30.28 -5.99
C LEU A 449 -9.04 29.07 -6.57
N VAL A 450 -9.56 29.20 -7.78
CA VAL A 450 -10.32 28.15 -8.44
C VAL A 450 -9.44 27.38 -9.41
N VAL A 451 -9.33 26.06 -9.18
CA VAL A 451 -8.58 25.13 -10.04
C VAL A 451 -9.56 24.13 -10.67
N TRP A 452 -9.59 24.09 -11.98
CA TRP A 452 -10.30 23.03 -12.71
C TRP A 452 -9.36 21.87 -13.00
N ASP A 453 -9.82 20.66 -12.78
CA ASP A 453 -9.16 19.39 -13.07
C ASP A 453 -10.04 18.62 -14.06
N VAL A 454 -9.71 18.72 -15.34
CA VAL A 454 -10.50 18.13 -16.44
C VAL A 454 -9.88 16.80 -16.85
N GLY A 455 -10.60 15.71 -16.58
CA GLY A 455 -10.09 14.35 -16.72
C GLY A 455 -9.46 13.88 -15.41
N LEU A 456 -10.30 13.65 -14.38
CA LEU A 456 -9.88 13.23 -13.04
C LEU A 456 -9.08 11.90 -13.06
N GLY A 457 -9.51 10.94 -13.87
CA GLY A 457 -8.87 9.65 -14.00
C GLY A 457 -8.66 8.94 -12.65
N ALA A 458 -7.40 8.64 -12.28
CA ALA A 458 -7.01 8.11 -10.98
C ALA A 458 -6.69 9.21 -9.94
N ALA A 459 -7.12 10.45 -10.17
CA ALA A 459 -6.98 11.63 -9.33
C ALA A 459 -5.53 12.08 -9.03
N ALA A 460 -4.56 11.77 -9.89
CA ALA A 460 -3.17 12.14 -9.66
C ALA A 460 -2.97 13.67 -9.57
N ASN A 461 -3.55 14.42 -10.51
CA ASN A 461 -3.42 15.88 -10.61
C ASN A 461 -4.15 16.59 -9.47
N ALA A 462 -5.38 16.17 -9.21
CA ALA A 462 -6.19 16.68 -8.11
C ALA A 462 -5.53 16.46 -6.75
N MET A 463 -4.99 15.26 -6.53
CA MET A 463 -4.29 14.94 -5.27
C MET A 463 -2.99 15.72 -5.12
N ALA A 464 -2.24 15.94 -6.20
CA ALA A 464 -1.04 16.78 -6.14
C ALA A 464 -1.39 18.24 -5.75
N ALA A 465 -2.47 18.80 -6.32
CA ALA A 465 -2.95 20.13 -5.96
C ALA A 465 -3.42 20.20 -4.49
N LEU A 466 -4.16 19.19 -4.03
CA LEU A 466 -4.65 19.11 -2.67
C LEU A 466 -3.50 19.01 -1.66
N GLN A 467 -2.54 18.13 -1.89
CA GLN A 467 -1.35 17.97 -1.05
C GLN A 467 -0.48 19.25 -1.00
N CYS A 468 -0.37 19.95 -2.14
CA CYS A 468 0.28 21.25 -2.17
C CYS A 468 -0.44 22.27 -1.26
N GLY A 469 -1.77 22.28 -1.27
CA GLY A 469 -2.59 23.11 -0.39
C GLY A 469 -2.39 22.78 1.09
N GLU A 470 -2.42 21.50 1.45
CA GLU A 470 -2.19 21.01 2.82
C GLU A 470 -0.79 21.36 3.32
N GLN A 471 0.24 21.12 2.50
CA GLN A 471 1.62 21.49 2.84
C GLN A 471 1.79 23.01 3.04
N THR A 472 1.05 23.82 2.26
CA THR A 472 1.07 25.27 2.42
C THR A 472 0.37 25.68 3.71
N LEU A 473 -0.76 25.06 4.05
CA LEU A 473 -1.46 25.25 5.34
C LEU A 473 -0.59 24.89 6.54
N ASP A 474 0.12 23.76 6.45
CA ASP A 474 1.00 23.28 7.53
C ASP A 474 2.18 24.24 7.78
N ARG A 475 2.70 24.89 6.71
CA ARG A 475 3.85 25.79 6.80
C ARG A 475 3.47 27.21 7.22
N GLU A 476 2.41 27.74 6.67
CA GLU A 476 2.07 29.19 6.78
C GLU A 476 0.91 29.44 7.77
N GLY A 477 0.12 28.40 8.08
CA GLY A 477 -1.09 28.51 8.89
C GLY A 477 -2.32 28.97 8.10
N ALA A 478 -3.51 28.66 8.58
CA ALA A 478 -4.77 28.84 7.84
C ALA A 478 -5.09 30.33 7.50
N ALA A 479 -4.63 31.27 8.31
CA ALA A 479 -4.88 32.72 8.08
C ALA A 479 -4.06 33.26 6.90
N ALA A 480 -2.88 32.68 6.62
CA ALA A 480 -1.97 33.08 5.56
C ALA A 480 -2.18 32.34 4.24
N VAL A 481 -3.16 31.42 4.16
CA VAL A 481 -3.44 30.64 2.96
C VAL A 481 -4.75 31.07 2.33
N ARG A 482 -4.68 31.44 1.05
CA ARG A 482 -5.84 31.76 0.22
C ARG A 482 -6.74 30.52 0.08
N PRO A 483 -8.08 30.64 0.17
CA PRO A 483 -8.95 29.51 -0.04
C PRO A 483 -8.77 28.88 -1.41
N LEU A 484 -8.67 27.53 -1.47
CA LEU A 484 -8.59 26.73 -2.70
C LEU A 484 -9.91 26.05 -2.95
N ARG A 485 -10.47 26.24 -4.15
CA ARG A 485 -11.56 25.43 -4.69
C ARG A 485 -11.06 24.60 -5.85
N LEU A 486 -10.94 23.30 -5.64
CA LEU A 486 -10.64 22.33 -6.67
C LEU A 486 -11.97 21.78 -7.24
N VAL A 487 -12.15 21.84 -8.56
CA VAL A 487 -13.34 21.34 -9.26
C VAL A 487 -12.89 20.32 -10.29
N SER A 488 -13.15 19.05 -10.03
CA SER A 488 -12.82 17.96 -10.97
C SER A 488 -14.03 17.60 -11.83
N PHE A 489 -13.78 17.32 -13.10
CA PHE A 489 -14.78 16.88 -14.08
C PHE A 489 -14.39 15.50 -14.60
N GLU A 490 -15.32 14.53 -14.49
CA GLU A 490 -15.07 13.16 -14.92
C GLU A 490 -16.34 12.49 -15.45
N LEU A 491 -16.21 11.89 -16.61
CA LEU A 491 -17.30 11.15 -17.24
C LEU A 491 -17.46 9.75 -16.65
N ASP A 492 -16.36 9.09 -16.32
CA ASP A 492 -16.32 7.71 -15.82
C ASP A 492 -15.45 7.60 -14.57
N LEU A 493 -16.08 7.27 -13.45
CA LEU A 493 -15.40 7.15 -12.16
C LEU A 493 -14.75 5.78 -11.89
N ASP A 494 -14.84 4.84 -12.84
CA ASP A 494 -14.24 3.52 -12.67
C ASP A 494 -12.71 3.54 -12.55
N PRO A 495 -11.95 4.43 -13.22
CA PRO A 495 -10.52 4.60 -12.97
C PRO A 495 -10.20 4.91 -11.51
N LEU A 496 -10.89 5.89 -10.91
CA LEU A 496 -10.70 6.26 -9.51
C LEU A 496 -11.13 5.13 -8.56
N ARG A 497 -12.29 4.52 -8.79
CA ARG A 497 -12.76 3.36 -8.01
C ARG A 497 -11.77 2.20 -8.07
N LEU A 498 -11.20 1.95 -9.24
CA LEU A 498 -10.22 0.89 -9.45
C LEU A 498 -8.91 1.22 -8.73
N ALA A 499 -8.40 2.45 -8.86
CA ALA A 499 -7.19 2.90 -8.18
C ALA A 499 -7.33 2.81 -6.65
N LEU A 500 -8.47 3.20 -6.10
CA LEU A 500 -8.75 3.09 -4.65
C LEU A 500 -8.85 1.63 -4.16
N ARG A 501 -9.37 0.70 -4.98
CA ARG A 501 -9.32 -0.76 -4.66
C ARG A 501 -7.89 -1.28 -4.55
N PHE A 502 -6.96 -0.64 -5.22
CA PHE A 502 -5.53 -0.97 -5.25
C PHE A 502 -4.68 0.14 -4.65
N ALA A 503 -5.19 0.88 -3.67
CA ALA A 503 -4.53 2.04 -3.05
C ALA A 503 -3.08 1.78 -2.63
N SER A 504 -2.74 0.55 -2.23
CA SER A 504 -1.34 0.16 -1.96
C SER A 504 -0.38 0.34 -3.14
N HIS A 505 -0.90 0.48 -4.36
CA HIS A 505 -0.12 0.74 -5.57
C HIS A 505 -0.21 2.20 -6.05
N PHE A 506 -1.10 2.99 -5.44
CA PHE A 506 -1.33 4.40 -5.73
C PHE A 506 -1.18 5.24 -4.45
N PRO A 507 0.07 5.55 -4.04
CA PRO A 507 0.35 6.20 -2.75
C PRO A 507 -0.37 7.54 -2.55
N SER A 508 -0.59 8.31 -3.63
CA SER A 508 -1.33 9.58 -3.58
C SER A 508 -2.78 9.44 -3.13
N LEU A 509 -3.36 8.23 -3.21
CA LEU A 509 -4.73 7.96 -2.80
C LEU A 509 -4.87 7.49 -1.34
N HIS A 510 -3.77 7.42 -0.58
CA HIS A 510 -3.83 7.19 0.87
C HIS A 510 -4.29 8.47 1.59
N HIS A 511 -5.51 8.91 1.28
CA HIS A 511 -6.11 10.12 1.78
C HIS A 511 -7.64 9.96 1.86
N GLY A 512 -8.30 10.65 2.80
CA GLY A 512 -9.76 10.56 2.95
C GLY A 512 -10.55 11.25 1.84
N ALA A 513 -9.95 12.27 1.19
CA ALA A 513 -10.65 13.09 0.20
C ALA A 513 -11.19 12.32 -1.03
N PRO A 514 -10.44 11.40 -1.68
CA PRO A 514 -10.95 10.64 -2.81
C PRO A 514 -12.14 9.74 -2.44
N HIS A 515 -12.18 9.22 -1.22
CA HIS A 515 -13.31 8.43 -0.72
C HIS A 515 -14.55 9.30 -0.52
N ALA A 516 -14.40 10.44 0.17
CA ALA A 516 -15.49 11.41 0.35
C ALA A 516 -16.03 11.94 -0.98
N LEU A 517 -15.14 12.14 -1.96
CA LEU A 517 -15.53 12.57 -3.29
C LEU A 517 -16.42 11.55 -4.01
N LEU A 518 -16.10 10.25 -3.92
CA LEU A 518 -16.93 9.18 -4.48
C LEU A 518 -18.27 9.00 -3.76
N GLU A 519 -18.30 9.25 -2.45
CA GLU A 519 -19.50 9.08 -1.61
C GLU A 519 -20.49 10.26 -1.74
N SER A 520 -19.98 11.49 -1.73
CA SER A 520 -20.79 12.70 -1.63
C SER A 520 -20.58 13.73 -2.74
N GLY A 521 -19.64 13.50 -3.66
CA GLY A 521 -19.26 14.45 -4.70
C GLY A 521 -18.47 15.66 -4.19
N ARG A 522 -18.10 15.71 -2.91
CA ARG A 522 -17.37 16.85 -2.30
C ARG A 522 -16.55 16.44 -1.09
N TRP A 523 -15.51 17.22 -0.86
CA TRP A 523 -14.68 17.13 0.34
C TRP A 523 -14.23 18.52 0.77
N ALA A 524 -14.04 18.72 2.07
CA ALA A 524 -13.48 19.95 2.63
C ALA A 524 -12.47 19.60 3.73
N HIS A 525 -11.36 20.32 3.75
CA HIS A 525 -10.37 20.22 4.82
C HIS A 525 -10.90 20.86 6.12
N ALA A 526 -10.47 20.37 7.27
CA ALA A 526 -10.92 20.85 8.59
C ALA A 526 -10.63 22.34 8.83
N SER A 527 -9.63 22.92 8.16
CA SER A 527 -9.34 24.38 8.23
C SER A 527 -10.39 25.25 7.53
N GLY A 528 -11.28 24.67 6.72
CA GLY A 528 -12.21 25.40 5.86
C GLY A 528 -11.54 26.15 4.69
N ARG A 529 -10.24 25.92 4.44
CA ARG A 529 -9.48 26.61 3.37
C ARG A 529 -9.35 25.82 2.08
N LEU A 530 -9.53 24.48 2.11
CA LEU A 530 -9.42 23.63 0.94
C LEU A 530 -10.76 22.95 0.71
N HIS A 531 -11.28 23.08 -0.51
CA HIS A 531 -12.54 22.46 -0.93
C HIS A 531 -12.31 21.71 -2.24
N TRP A 532 -12.85 20.49 -2.33
CA TRP A 532 -12.82 19.70 -3.55
C TRP A 532 -14.23 19.26 -3.94
N GLN A 533 -14.63 19.54 -5.18
CA GLN A 533 -15.95 19.23 -5.75
C GLN A 533 -15.78 18.40 -7.02
N LEU A 534 -16.63 17.38 -7.19
CA LEU A 534 -16.71 16.55 -8.39
C LEU A 534 -17.98 16.85 -9.16
N HIS A 535 -17.82 17.09 -10.45
CA HIS A 535 -18.87 17.04 -11.44
C HIS A 535 -18.77 15.73 -12.24
N HIS A 536 -19.66 14.78 -11.93
CA HIS A 536 -19.71 13.49 -12.61
C HIS A 536 -20.63 13.57 -13.83
N GLY A 537 -20.07 13.49 -15.02
CA GLY A 537 -20.75 13.57 -16.29
C GLY A 537 -19.96 14.33 -17.37
N ASP A 538 -20.62 14.68 -18.45
CA ASP A 538 -20.00 15.42 -19.55
C ASP A 538 -19.52 16.81 -19.07
N PHE A 539 -18.21 17.06 -19.22
CA PHE A 539 -17.56 18.33 -18.87
C PHE A 539 -18.28 19.55 -19.45
N LEU A 540 -18.68 19.47 -20.74
CA LEU A 540 -19.33 20.59 -21.43
C LEU A 540 -20.69 20.96 -20.85
N GLY A 541 -21.37 20.02 -20.21
CA GLY A 541 -22.64 20.25 -19.53
C GLY A 541 -22.50 21.03 -18.23
N PHE A 542 -21.34 20.95 -17.56
CA PHE A 542 -21.07 21.65 -16.29
C PHE A 542 -20.29 22.95 -16.45
N LEU A 543 -19.75 23.24 -17.65
CA LEU A 543 -18.83 24.32 -17.88
C LEU A 543 -19.41 25.69 -17.44
N GLU A 544 -20.66 26.00 -17.84
CA GLU A 544 -21.29 27.29 -17.58
C GLU A 544 -21.77 27.45 -16.11
N SER A 545 -22.05 26.35 -15.41
CA SER A 545 -22.48 26.35 -14.02
C SER A 545 -21.32 26.34 -13.02
N SER A 546 -20.09 26.14 -13.48
CA SER A 546 -18.90 26.07 -12.66
C SER A 546 -18.29 27.46 -12.44
N PRO A 547 -17.66 27.74 -11.30
CA PRO A 547 -16.97 29.02 -11.09
C PRO A 547 -15.83 29.22 -12.08
N ALA A 548 -15.62 30.45 -12.56
CA ALA A 548 -14.56 30.77 -13.50
C ALA A 548 -13.17 30.38 -12.92
N PRO A 549 -12.35 29.62 -13.64
CA PRO A 549 -11.08 29.10 -13.14
C PRO A 549 -9.97 30.17 -13.15
N ASP A 550 -9.03 30.06 -12.23
CA ASP A 550 -7.71 30.69 -12.30
C ASP A 550 -6.71 29.77 -13.00
N LEU A 551 -6.80 28.46 -12.70
CA LEU A 551 -5.95 27.41 -13.27
C LEU A 551 -6.82 26.29 -13.84
N ILE A 552 -6.40 25.72 -14.97
CA ILE A 552 -7.05 24.59 -15.62
C ILE A 552 -5.99 23.52 -15.84
N PHE A 553 -6.11 22.40 -15.14
CA PHE A 553 -5.34 21.19 -15.37
C PHE A 553 -6.12 20.34 -16.39
N TYR A 554 -5.65 20.37 -17.64
CA TYR A 554 -6.37 19.79 -18.76
C TYR A 554 -5.72 18.48 -19.20
N ASP A 555 -6.24 17.38 -18.66
CA ASP A 555 -5.63 16.05 -18.76
C ASP A 555 -6.61 14.91 -19.13
N PRO A 556 -7.58 15.14 -20.04
CA PRO A 556 -8.41 14.04 -20.53
C PRO A 556 -7.58 13.07 -21.37
N PHE A 557 -8.14 11.90 -21.70
CA PHE A 557 -7.51 10.97 -22.66
C PHE A 557 -7.05 11.70 -23.92
N SER A 558 -6.00 11.17 -24.57
CA SER A 558 -5.39 11.85 -25.71
C SER A 558 -6.40 12.11 -26.84
N ALA A 559 -6.10 13.10 -27.70
CA ALA A 559 -6.91 13.45 -28.85
C ALA A 559 -7.15 12.28 -29.84
N LYS A 560 -6.46 11.16 -29.68
CA LYS A 560 -6.69 9.92 -30.45
C LYS A 560 -7.85 9.10 -29.87
N THR A 561 -8.01 9.15 -28.55
CA THR A 561 -9.01 8.36 -27.80
C THR A 561 -10.26 9.18 -27.54
N ASP A 562 -10.11 10.45 -27.16
CA ASP A 562 -11.20 11.39 -26.93
C ASP A 562 -11.04 12.63 -27.83
N THR A 563 -11.44 12.49 -29.08
CA THR A 563 -11.35 13.61 -30.04
C THR A 563 -12.27 14.77 -29.68
N GLY A 564 -13.36 14.53 -28.94
CA GLY A 564 -14.40 15.52 -28.63
C GLY A 564 -13.87 16.68 -27.79
N LEU A 565 -13.06 16.42 -26.82
CA LEU A 565 -12.53 17.42 -25.89
C LEU A 565 -11.35 18.24 -26.43
N TRP A 566 -10.69 17.81 -27.50
CA TRP A 566 -9.51 18.47 -28.07
C TRP A 566 -9.81 19.37 -29.31
N THR A 567 -11.04 19.81 -29.44
CA THR A 567 -11.48 20.61 -30.59
C THR A 567 -11.36 22.12 -30.36
N PRO A 568 -11.18 22.93 -31.41
CA PRO A 568 -11.20 24.40 -31.31
C PRO A 568 -12.49 24.95 -30.66
N ALA A 569 -13.63 24.30 -30.91
CA ALA A 569 -14.92 24.70 -30.35
C ALA A 569 -14.96 24.56 -28.83
N VAL A 570 -14.43 23.45 -28.30
CA VAL A 570 -14.31 23.22 -26.82
C VAL A 570 -13.39 24.26 -26.19
N PHE A 571 -12.21 24.46 -26.77
CA PHE A 571 -11.27 25.46 -26.26
C PHE A 571 -11.82 26.87 -26.33
N ALA A 572 -12.62 27.21 -27.36
CA ALA A 572 -13.30 28.50 -27.43
C ALA A 572 -14.31 28.71 -26.31
N ARG A 573 -15.08 27.67 -25.94
CA ARG A 573 -15.99 27.74 -24.75
C ARG A 573 -15.21 27.90 -23.46
N ILE A 574 -14.12 27.14 -23.26
CA ILE A 574 -13.23 27.29 -22.08
C ILE A 574 -12.65 28.71 -22.04
N PHE A 575 -12.17 29.22 -23.16
CA PHE A 575 -11.63 30.60 -23.29
C PHE A 575 -12.65 31.66 -22.89
N GLN A 576 -13.89 31.56 -23.42
CA GLN A 576 -14.96 32.52 -23.10
C GLN A 576 -15.34 32.49 -21.62
N HIS A 577 -15.43 31.31 -21.03
CA HIS A 577 -15.74 31.16 -19.61
C HIS A 577 -14.62 31.67 -18.69
N GLY A 578 -13.36 31.53 -19.11
CA GLY A 578 -12.18 32.06 -18.39
C GLY A 578 -11.90 33.55 -18.60
N ARG A 579 -12.68 34.29 -19.44
CA ARG A 579 -12.43 35.73 -19.73
C ARG A 579 -12.67 36.67 -18.57
N PRO A 580 -13.61 36.45 -17.63
CA PRO A 580 -13.86 37.38 -16.53
C PRO A 580 -12.60 37.68 -15.69
N LYS A 581 -11.72 36.69 -15.55
CA LYS A 581 -10.42 36.84 -14.87
C LYS A 581 -9.31 36.15 -15.68
N PRO A 582 -8.01 36.52 -15.48
CA PRO A 582 -6.92 35.82 -16.15
C PRO A 582 -6.90 34.35 -15.75
N ALA A 583 -6.95 33.43 -16.72
CA ALA A 583 -6.87 32.00 -16.50
C ALA A 583 -5.71 31.38 -17.28
N GLU A 584 -5.11 30.34 -16.69
CA GLU A 584 -3.98 29.60 -17.25
C GLU A 584 -4.36 28.11 -17.41
N LEU A 585 -4.11 27.54 -18.59
CA LEU A 585 -4.37 26.14 -18.89
C LEU A 585 -3.05 25.39 -19.06
N TYR A 586 -2.92 24.26 -18.39
CA TYR A 586 -1.77 23.36 -18.39
C TYR A 586 -2.18 22.00 -18.93
N THR A 587 -1.42 21.46 -19.90
CA THR A 587 -1.68 20.11 -20.43
C THR A 587 -0.38 19.41 -20.80
N TYR A 588 -0.37 18.09 -20.62
CA TYR A 588 0.74 17.22 -21.01
C TYR A 588 0.99 17.16 -22.52
N SER A 589 0.04 17.62 -23.33
CA SER A 589 0.11 17.50 -24.78
C SER A 589 1.04 18.55 -25.39
N ALA A 590 2.00 18.10 -26.20
CA ALA A 590 2.86 18.93 -27.04
C ALA A 590 2.43 18.92 -28.52
N ALA A 591 1.30 18.28 -28.85
CA ALA A 591 0.85 18.07 -30.22
C ALA A 591 0.56 19.40 -30.93
N THR A 592 1.06 19.54 -32.15
CA THR A 592 0.83 20.74 -33.00
C THR A 592 -0.66 21.04 -33.16
N ALA A 593 -1.48 20.02 -33.39
CA ALA A 593 -2.94 20.17 -33.55
C ALA A 593 -3.61 20.76 -32.29
N VAL A 594 -3.16 20.39 -31.07
CA VAL A 594 -3.67 20.94 -29.81
C VAL A 594 -3.28 22.41 -29.65
N ARG A 595 -1.99 22.72 -29.88
CA ARG A 595 -1.49 24.11 -29.82
C ARG A 595 -2.22 25.03 -30.79
N VAL A 596 -2.48 24.54 -32.00
CA VAL A 596 -3.22 25.25 -33.03
C VAL A 596 -4.70 25.46 -32.64
N ALA A 597 -5.34 24.43 -32.05
CA ALA A 597 -6.71 24.54 -31.55
C ALA A 597 -6.84 25.60 -30.43
N LEU A 598 -5.88 25.65 -29.50
CA LEU A 598 -5.82 26.66 -28.44
C LEU A 598 -5.60 28.08 -29.00
N LEU A 599 -4.65 28.27 -29.95
CA LEU A 599 -4.41 29.55 -30.59
C LEU A 599 -5.65 30.06 -31.30
N THR A 600 -6.29 29.22 -32.10
CA THR A 600 -7.50 29.61 -32.86
C THR A 600 -8.73 29.85 -31.99
N ALA A 601 -8.73 29.31 -30.77
CA ALA A 601 -9.72 29.62 -29.72
C ALA A 601 -9.48 30.98 -29.03
N GLY A 602 -8.31 31.58 -29.23
CA GLY A 602 -7.93 32.88 -28.66
C GLY A 602 -6.89 32.86 -27.52
N PHE A 603 -6.41 31.70 -27.13
CA PHE A 603 -5.37 31.59 -26.08
C PHE A 603 -4.00 32.01 -26.61
N PHE A 604 -3.21 32.65 -25.73
CA PHE A 604 -1.76 32.82 -25.91
C PHE A 604 -1.06 31.53 -25.47
N VAL A 605 -0.32 30.91 -26.40
CA VAL A 605 0.24 29.55 -26.17
C VAL A 605 1.75 29.59 -26.00
N ALA A 606 2.25 28.88 -24.99
CA ALA A 606 3.66 28.79 -24.65
C ALA A 606 4.14 27.31 -24.60
N GLU A 607 5.46 27.14 -24.67
CA GLU A 607 6.09 25.84 -24.39
C GLU A 607 6.26 25.67 -22.90
N GLY A 608 5.62 24.61 -22.34
CA GLY A 608 5.76 24.21 -20.96
C GLY A 608 6.95 23.29 -20.71
N VAL A 609 7.21 22.97 -19.44
CA VAL A 609 8.28 22.04 -19.03
C VAL A 609 8.07 20.65 -19.62
N GLY A 610 9.16 19.97 -19.95
CA GLY A 610 9.13 18.58 -20.39
C GLY A 610 8.95 17.60 -19.25
N THR A 611 8.35 16.43 -19.53
CA THR A 611 8.23 15.32 -18.58
C THR A 611 8.69 14.03 -19.24
N GLY A 612 9.55 13.31 -18.56
CA GLY A 612 10.13 12.07 -19.08
C GLY A 612 10.82 12.30 -20.44
N PRO A 613 10.47 11.54 -21.50
CA PRO A 613 11.07 11.69 -22.83
C PRO A 613 10.50 12.84 -23.65
N LYS A 614 9.44 13.51 -23.18
CA LYS A 614 8.87 14.68 -23.86
C LYS A 614 9.68 15.92 -23.54
N ALA A 615 10.24 16.56 -24.55
CA ALA A 615 11.06 17.76 -24.41
C ALA A 615 10.23 18.98 -23.93
N THR A 616 8.95 19.07 -24.30
CA THR A 616 8.05 20.19 -23.95
C THR A 616 6.62 19.70 -23.77
N THR A 617 5.84 20.48 -23.02
CA THR A 617 4.37 20.39 -22.89
C THR A 617 3.73 21.67 -23.36
N THR A 618 2.48 21.95 -23.03
CA THR A 618 1.80 23.18 -23.47
C THR A 618 1.18 23.90 -22.30
N VAL A 619 1.42 25.21 -22.25
CA VAL A 619 0.73 26.17 -21.39
C VAL A 619 -0.02 27.16 -22.25
N ALA A 620 -1.25 27.53 -21.85
CA ALA A 620 -2.06 28.49 -22.58
C ALA A 620 -2.69 29.51 -21.63
N TYR A 621 -2.76 30.78 -22.05
CA TYR A 621 -3.21 31.90 -21.23
C TYR A 621 -4.41 32.58 -21.90
N THR A 622 -5.43 32.97 -21.12
CA THR A 622 -6.56 33.76 -21.65
C THR A 622 -6.20 35.21 -21.87
N ARG A 623 -5.12 35.70 -21.23
CA ARG A 623 -4.55 37.04 -21.47
C ARG A 623 -3.06 36.93 -21.77
N ARG A 624 -2.53 37.84 -22.60
CA ARG A 624 -1.09 37.85 -22.92
C ARG A 624 -0.32 38.13 -21.63
N PRO A 625 0.60 37.23 -21.23
CA PRO A 625 1.44 37.46 -20.05
C PRO A 625 2.31 38.70 -20.27
N GLY A 626 2.48 39.53 -19.21
CA GLY A 626 3.27 40.77 -19.25
C GLY A 626 4.77 40.52 -19.37
N THR A 627 5.49 41.50 -19.93
CA THR A 627 6.97 41.45 -20.08
C THR A 627 7.73 41.64 -18.79
N ALA A 628 7.07 42.12 -17.73
CA ALA A 628 7.67 42.46 -16.41
C ALA A 628 7.59 41.34 -15.39
N GLU A 629 7.27 40.09 -15.78
CA GLU A 629 7.03 38.99 -14.86
C GLU A 629 8.31 38.16 -14.57
N PRO A 630 8.36 37.47 -13.41
CA PRO A 630 9.60 36.88 -12.90
C PRO A 630 10.25 35.87 -13.84
N ALA A 631 11.57 35.75 -13.78
CA ALA A 631 12.39 34.80 -14.54
C ALA A 631 11.87 33.37 -14.31
N GLY A 632 11.63 32.62 -15.42
CA GLY A 632 11.21 31.20 -15.38
C GLY A 632 9.83 30.90 -15.97
N ARG A 633 9.09 31.87 -16.47
CA ARG A 633 7.82 31.59 -17.18
C ARG A 633 8.04 30.93 -18.55
N PRO A 634 7.10 30.04 -18.99
CA PRO A 634 7.11 29.43 -20.30
C PRO A 634 7.14 30.47 -21.41
N ARG A 635 8.03 30.27 -22.39
CA ARG A 635 8.17 31.16 -23.56
C ARG A 635 7.01 30.95 -24.53
N LEU A 636 6.33 32.05 -24.92
CA LEU A 636 5.29 32.03 -25.94
C LEU A 636 5.85 31.47 -27.27
N LEU A 637 5.02 30.71 -27.98
CA LEU A 637 5.34 30.23 -29.32
C LEU A 637 5.60 31.40 -30.26
N GLY A 638 6.77 31.46 -30.88
CA GLY A 638 7.21 32.55 -31.72
C GLY A 638 7.11 32.25 -33.25
N ALA A 639 7.69 33.16 -34.03
CA ALA A 639 7.74 33.04 -35.51
C ALA A 639 8.38 31.74 -35.99
N GLU A 640 9.40 31.21 -35.28
CA GLU A 640 10.04 29.93 -35.61
C GLU A 640 9.07 28.73 -35.50
N TRP A 641 8.22 28.74 -34.46
CA TRP A 641 7.18 27.72 -34.30
C TRP A 641 6.15 27.82 -35.43
N LEU A 642 5.70 29.05 -35.78
CA LEU A 642 4.78 29.28 -36.86
C LEU A 642 5.36 28.83 -38.22
N ALA A 643 6.66 29.05 -38.45
CA ALA A 643 7.36 28.56 -39.62
C ALA A 643 7.44 27.01 -39.69
N ARG A 644 7.63 26.36 -38.55
CA ARG A 644 7.57 24.87 -38.42
C ARG A 644 6.15 24.37 -38.69
N TRP A 645 5.13 25.02 -38.14
CA TRP A 645 3.73 24.67 -38.38
C TRP A 645 3.38 24.72 -39.90
N ARG A 646 3.79 25.75 -40.62
CA ARG A 646 3.57 25.87 -42.07
C ARG A 646 4.08 24.66 -42.84
N ARG A 647 5.14 24.01 -42.40
CA ARG A 647 5.80 22.84 -43.02
C ARG A 647 5.31 21.50 -42.47
N SER A 648 4.47 21.49 -41.44
CA SER A 648 4.02 20.26 -40.80
C SER A 648 2.91 19.57 -41.60
N ASP A 649 2.98 18.24 -41.66
CA ASP A 649 1.89 17.43 -42.26
C ASP A 649 0.67 17.35 -41.35
N SER A 650 0.85 17.54 -40.04
CA SER A 650 -0.21 17.53 -39.00
C SER A 650 -0.60 18.97 -38.61
N LYS A 651 -0.93 19.80 -39.58
CA LYS A 651 -1.18 21.25 -39.40
C LYS A 651 -2.47 21.57 -38.68
N PHE A 652 -3.47 20.73 -38.80
CA PHE A 652 -4.85 21.04 -38.41
C PHE A 652 -5.39 20.07 -37.38
N PRO A 653 -6.31 20.52 -36.52
CA PRO A 653 -7.00 19.64 -35.58
C PRO A 653 -7.77 18.53 -36.32
N PRO A 654 -7.93 17.35 -35.71
CA PRO A 654 -8.78 16.30 -36.26
C PRO A 654 -10.21 16.79 -36.51
N GLY A 655 -10.80 16.35 -37.58
CA GLY A 655 -12.20 16.67 -37.92
C GLY A 655 -12.45 18.03 -38.60
N LEU A 656 -11.41 18.84 -38.86
CA LEU A 656 -11.56 20.09 -39.62
C LEU A 656 -11.77 19.78 -41.10
N ALA A 657 -12.90 20.25 -41.65
CA ALA A 657 -13.20 20.05 -43.06
C ALA A 657 -12.17 20.75 -43.98
N ASP A 658 -11.86 20.16 -45.11
CA ASP A 658 -10.87 20.73 -46.05
C ASP A 658 -11.24 22.14 -46.54
N SER A 659 -12.53 22.43 -46.70
CA SER A 659 -13.07 23.76 -47.03
C SER A 659 -12.71 24.83 -45.98
N ASP A 660 -12.55 24.47 -44.73
CA ASP A 660 -12.35 25.39 -43.59
C ASP A 660 -10.87 25.63 -43.30
N LYS A 661 -9.98 24.79 -43.82
CA LYS A 661 -8.53 24.86 -43.56
C LYS A 661 -7.91 26.22 -43.97
N PRO A 662 -8.26 26.86 -45.10
CA PRO A 662 -7.69 28.16 -45.47
C PRO A 662 -8.07 29.27 -44.46
N ALA A 663 -9.35 29.36 -44.11
CA ALA A 663 -9.84 30.35 -43.16
C ALA A 663 -9.27 30.12 -41.74
N PHE A 664 -9.06 28.87 -41.38
CA PHE A 664 -8.42 28.49 -40.14
C PHE A 664 -6.93 28.89 -40.07
N ALA A 665 -6.21 28.64 -41.17
CA ALA A 665 -4.81 29.06 -41.30
C ALA A 665 -4.65 30.59 -41.21
N GLN A 666 -5.52 31.32 -41.88
CA GLN A 666 -5.54 32.79 -41.85
C GLN A 666 -5.78 33.33 -40.41
N ARG A 667 -6.72 32.73 -39.67
CA ARG A 667 -6.98 33.11 -38.28
C ARG A 667 -5.76 32.84 -37.38
N LEU A 668 -5.07 31.69 -37.59
CA LEU A 668 -3.88 31.37 -36.83
C LEU A 668 -2.73 32.35 -37.12
N GLU A 669 -2.50 32.68 -38.37
CA GLU A 669 -1.43 33.61 -38.77
C GLU A 669 -1.71 35.05 -38.35
N ALA A 670 -2.99 35.44 -38.25
CA ALA A 670 -3.41 36.74 -37.74
C ALA A 670 -3.48 36.81 -36.20
N HIS A 671 -3.12 35.73 -35.50
CA HIS A 671 -3.21 35.72 -34.04
C HIS A 671 -2.29 36.77 -33.42
N PRO A 672 -2.76 37.56 -32.41
CA PRO A 672 -1.98 38.66 -31.81
C PRO A 672 -0.64 38.24 -31.18
N GLN A 673 -0.46 36.95 -30.93
CA GLN A 673 0.81 36.40 -30.43
C GLN A 673 1.95 36.51 -31.43
N PHE A 674 1.66 36.44 -32.73
CA PHE A 674 2.63 36.43 -33.81
C PHE A 674 2.76 37.77 -34.54
N GLY A 675 1.80 38.69 -34.32
CA GLY A 675 1.88 40.09 -34.73
C GLY A 675 2.58 40.85 -33.63
N GLY A 676 3.90 41.05 -33.80
CA GLY A 676 4.74 41.81 -32.93
C GLY A 676 4.78 43.24 -33.27
#